data_0aa034264271651dc3a586e83c1f2251
#
_entry.id   0aa034264271651dc3a586e83c1f2251
#
_cell.length_a   1.000
_cell.length_b   1.000
_cell.length_c   1.000
_cell.angle_alpha   90.00
_cell.angle_beta   90.00
_cell.angle_gamma   90.00
#
_symmetry.space_group_name_H-M   'P 1'
#
loop_
_entity.id
_entity.type
_entity.pdbx_description
1 polymer ?
#
loop_
_entity_poly.entity_id
_entity_poly.type
_entity_poly.pdbx_seq_one_letter_code
_entity_poly.pdbx_strand_id
1 'polypeptide(L)'
;MTHPTPRPLPRLLGVLFVFLFALLPLAAQQGKDFEDYNVKRGFEMLQNDEDQGEALKQFQTALEKNPRNGYAHFFIGLIRLDNDENGNALSAIDQALKYLPKKDKETLALAHSKRALVHLALADTTAALTDIGTAIRLAPDDRDYLQQRGDLYYEMSRYDLSDRDYEQMQKLDKGNTYSYMGMGRNAVARKDYDRAIALFDHVVQLAPEYGQGYSFRAEAYLLRHEYPRAVEDCTTALSLMDDDIDHKAFQVFGILCDSAATPLRARLKVLRNKEPNLPKWPLLLAALERVQMNYGRAVNYRLEAYALEPANSTTYNIAADLASLNLHEAALSWNARAGAGDSTDIDIPLQRAQQLIELRRYDEAKAALDRAQTLDAENSRLYMLRSLIDRKQKHYEAALEAMDMALSLNEETAFLHDLRGRFLLKMGQKERAAADFRRELELEKTPDDYFVSPFALYFLGQPKAAAARMDSIMAKGDDEQAYNAACIYALCGNKQQALTYLERALKSRKYTDFDHIDTDTDLDGLRNDADFKALVKQYRDAWEAHLAAERKLLDPRATEGAKSESTADTSAKPAAQKTDKKATAAAPHGVSEIAFTHSGGVTQVPCTINGLPLHFVFDTGASEVTLSSVEAQFMFKNGYLKPSDVIGRRAYLTASGDVVEGTSVRLHSVTFGGLTLNNVRASITHSQDAPLLLGQSVLSRLGKVEIDNQANVIRITKK
;
A
#
# COMPACT_ATOMS: atom_id res chain seq x y z
N MET A 1 22.73 4.68 -6.15
CA MET A 1 21.75 5.68 -6.63
C MET A 1 20.71 4.91 -7.39
N THR A 2 19.68 4.48 -6.68
CA THR A 2 18.58 3.74 -7.29
C THR A 2 17.63 4.75 -7.89
N HIS A 3 17.48 4.73 -9.22
CA HIS A 3 16.25 5.21 -9.81
C HIS A 3 15.12 4.38 -9.20
N PRO A 4 14.02 5.00 -8.74
CA PRO A 4 12.85 4.21 -8.45
C PRO A 4 12.52 3.45 -9.73
N THR A 5 12.59 2.12 -9.67
CA THR A 5 12.07 1.28 -10.74
C THR A 5 10.65 1.77 -11.03
N PRO A 6 10.26 1.97 -12.29
CA PRO A 6 8.87 2.21 -12.63
C PRO A 6 8.08 1.05 -12.05
N ARG A 7 7.27 1.35 -11.03
CA ARG A 7 6.35 0.36 -10.47
C ARG A 7 5.36 -0.02 -11.55
N PRO A 8 4.99 -1.29 -11.67
CA PRO A 8 3.98 -1.69 -12.63
C PRO A 8 2.70 -0.86 -12.41
N LEU A 9 2.08 -0.47 -13.50
CA LEU A 9 0.87 0.36 -13.65
C LEU A 9 -0.33 0.11 -12.71
N PRO A 10 -0.42 -0.91 -11.85
CA PRO A 10 -1.64 -1.18 -11.08
C PRO A 10 -2.05 -0.07 -10.09
N ARG A 11 -1.18 0.90 -9.76
CA ARG A 11 -1.52 1.96 -8.78
C ARG A 11 -2.03 3.27 -9.37
N LEU A 12 -1.96 3.46 -10.69
CA LEU A 12 -2.66 4.56 -11.36
C LEU A 12 -4.18 4.31 -11.47
N LEU A 13 -4.62 3.05 -11.35
CA LEU A 13 -6.03 2.66 -11.43
C LEU A 13 -6.83 2.97 -10.15
N GLY A 14 -6.21 2.89 -8.97
CA GLY A 14 -6.92 3.07 -7.70
C GLY A 14 -7.34 4.51 -7.35
N VAL A 15 -6.75 5.53 -7.96
CA VAL A 15 -7.13 6.95 -7.76
C VAL A 15 -8.15 7.42 -8.82
N LEU A 16 -8.39 6.61 -9.85
CA LEU A 16 -9.25 6.97 -11.00
C LEU A 16 -10.75 6.76 -10.74
N PHE A 17 -11.14 6.04 -9.69
CA PHE A 17 -12.54 5.63 -9.53
C PHE A 17 -13.47 6.76 -9.11
N VAL A 18 -13.04 7.69 -8.28
CA VAL A 18 -13.86 8.82 -7.82
C VAL A 18 -14.11 9.86 -8.93
N PHE A 19 -13.22 9.95 -9.93
CA PHE A 19 -13.37 10.86 -11.07
C PHE A 19 -14.02 10.24 -12.33
N LEU A 20 -14.27 8.92 -12.34
CA LEU A 20 -14.74 8.22 -13.55
C LEU A 20 -16.15 8.62 -13.97
N PHE A 21 -16.98 9.05 -13.04
CA PHE A 21 -18.41 9.33 -13.29
C PHE A 21 -18.78 10.81 -13.22
N ALA A 22 -17.93 11.66 -12.67
CA ALA A 22 -18.22 13.10 -12.55
C ALA A 22 -18.16 13.86 -13.89
N LEU A 23 -17.63 13.25 -14.95
CA LEU A 23 -17.31 13.91 -16.23
C LEU A 23 -17.92 13.23 -17.47
N LEU A 24 -19.08 12.56 -17.34
CA LEU A 24 -19.85 12.36 -18.59
C LEU A 24 -20.44 13.71 -18.96
N PRO A 25 -20.00 14.28 -20.10
CA PRO A 25 -20.49 15.59 -20.52
C PRO A 25 -22.01 15.57 -20.68
N LEU A 26 -22.65 16.71 -20.42
CA LEU A 26 -24.08 16.93 -20.70
C LEU A 26 -24.50 16.48 -22.12
N ALA A 27 -23.55 16.41 -23.06
CA ALA A 27 -23.76 15.96 -24.42
C ALA A 27 -24.06 14.45 -24.56
N ALA A 28 -23.42 13.60 -23.73
CA ALA A 28 -23.71 12.16 -23.70
C ALA A 28 -25.16 11.88 -23.27
N GLN A 29 -25.69 12.71 -22.38
CA GLN A 29 -27.05 12.60 -21.87
C GLN A 29 -28.13 12.93 -22.92
N GLN A 30 -27.76 13.38 -24.11
CA GLN A 30 -28.71 13.75 -25.19
C GLN A 30 -28.83 12.71 -26.31
N GLY A 31 -28.11 11.59 -26.22
CA GLY A 31 -28.20 10.51 -27.22
C GLY A 31 -29.43 9.63 -27.01
N LYS A 32 -30.17 9.29 -28.10
CA LYS A 32 -31.37 8.44 -28.03
C LYS A 32 -31.10 7.09 -27.29
N ASP A 33 -29.92 6.52 -27.44
CA ASP A 33 -29.54 5.25 -26.81
C ASP A 33 -29.15 5.43 -25.34
N PHE A 34 -28.71 6.62 -24.93
CA PHE A 34 -28.50 6.98 -23.52
C PHE A 34 -29.83 7.20 -22.80
N GLU A 35 -30.87 7.65 -23.50
CA GLU A 35 -32.22 7.83 -22.96
C GLU A 35 -32.94 6.51 -22.60
N ASP A 36 -32.36 5.34 -22.94
CA ASP A 36 -32.87 4.05 -22.45
C ASP A 36 -32.91 4.02 -20.93
N TYR A 37 -34.06 3.63 -20.39
CA TYR A 37 -34.28 3.62 -18.95
C TYR A 37 -33.21 2.83 -18.18
N ASN A 38 -32.83 1.65 -18.72
CA ASN A 38 -31.85 0.81 -18.02
C ASN A 38 -30.43 1.39 -18.11
N VAL A 39 -30.07 2.06 -19.22
CA VAL A 39 -28.78 2.77 -19.33
C VAL A 39 -28.71 3.91 -18.32
N LYS A 40 -29.75 4.75 -18.25
CA LYS A 40 -29.83 5.83 -17.26
C LYS A 40 -29.78 5.31 -15.84
N ARG A 41 -30.57 4.28 -15.54
CA ARG A 41 -30.63 3.70 -14.20
C ARG A 41 -29.28 3.10 -13.78
N GLY A 42 -28.64 2.31 -14.67
CA GLY A 42 -27.32 1.78 -14.41
C GLY A 42 -26.26 2.88 -14.21
N PHE A 43 -26.32 3.94 -15.01
CA PHE A 43 -25.44 5.10 -14.87
C PHE A 43 -25.67 5.86 -13.55
N GLU A 44 -26.91 6.11 -13.16
CA GLU A 44 -27.26 6.71 -11.86
C GLU A 44 -26.74 5.87 -10.69
N MET A 45 -26.82 4.54 -10.79
CA MET A 45 -26.30 3.62 -9.79
C MET A 45 -24.77 3.76 -9.64
N LEU A 46 -24.05 3.83 -10.76
CA LEU A 46 -22.61 4.07 -10.75
C LEU A 46 -22.23 5.45 -10.19
N GLN A 47 -23.01 6.51 -10.53
CA GLN A 47 -22.77 7.86 -9.98
C GLN A 47 -23.02 7.95 -8.48
N ASN A 48 -23.93 7.15 -7.94
CA ASN A 48 -24.26 7.13 -6.52
C ASN A 48 -23.47 6.09 -5.73
N ASP A 49 -22.45 5.49 -6.33
CA ASP A 49 -21.65 4.40 -5.74
C ASP A 49 -22.53 3.23 -5.22
N GLU A 50 -23.61 2.95 -5.93
CA GLU A 50 -24.46 1.79 -5.67
C GLU A 50 -23.80 0.51 -6.18
N ASP A 51 -24.38 -0.67 -5.87
CA ASP A 51 -23.87 -2.00 -6.27
C ASP A 51 -23.57 -2.09 -7.79
N GLN A 52 -22.28 -2.18 -8.14
CA GLN A 52 -21.82 -2.32 -9.52
C GLN A 52 -22.38 -3.56 -10.22
N GLY A 53 -22.62 -4.65 -9.47
CA GLY A 53 -23.23 -5.86 -10.01
C GLY A 53 -24.69 -5.62 -10.47
N GLU A 54 -25.42 -4.79 -9.75
CA GLU A 54 -26.78 -4.42 -10.16
C GLU A 54 -26.75 -3.42 -11.33
N ALA A 55 -25.84 -2.44 -11.33
CA ALA A 55 -25.62 -1.57 -12.47
C ALA A 55 -25.28 -2.37 -13.74
N LEU A 56 -24.42 -3.37 -13.63
CA LEU A 56 -24.07 -4.26 -14.74
C LEU A 56 -25.30 -4.99 -15.30
N LYS A 57 -26.22 -5.47 -14.45
CA LYS A 57 -27.49 -6.10 -14.89
C LYS A 57 -28.37 -5.12 -15.64
N GLN A 58 -28.44 -3.85 -15.22
CA GLN A 58 -29.19 -2.82 -15.93
C GLN A 58 -28.63 -2.61 -17.34
N PHE A 59 -27.31 -2.51 -17.51
CA PHE A 59 -26.69 -2.39 -18.83
C PHE A 59 -26.88 -3.64 -19.69
N GLN A 60 -26.81 -4.84 -19.11
CA GLN A 60 -27.10 -6.09 -19.81
C GLN A 60 -28.56 -6.12 -20.30
N THR A 61 -29.52 -5.71 -19.46
CA THR A 61 -30.93 -5.60 -19.85
C THR A 61 -31.13 -4.58 -20.98
N ALA A 62 -30.36 -3.49 -20.98
CA ALA A 62 -30.39 -2.55 -22.12
C ALA A 62 -29.88 -3.21 -23.40
N LEU A 63 -28.85 -4.05 -23.35
CA LEU A 63 -28.32 -4.79 -24.50
C LEU A 63 -29.25 -5.91 -24.98
N GLU A 64 -30.02 -6.55 -24.12
CA GLU A 64 -31.05 -7.50 -24.52
C GLU A 64 -32.11 -6.83 -25.40
N LYS A 65 -32.47 -5.57 -25.11
CA LYS A 65 -33.42 -4.77 -25.89
C LYS A 65 -32.78 -4.18 -27.14
N ASN A 66 -31.58 -3.67 -27.03
CA ASN A 66 -30.81 -3.07 -28.12
C ASN A 66 -29.33 -3.51 -28.07
N PRO A 67 -28.97 -4.62 -28.74
CA PRO A 67 -27.58 -5.12 -28.76
C PRO A 67 -26.55 -4.14 -29.36
N ARG A 68 -27.00 -3.03 -29.95
CA ARG A 68 -26.17 -1.98 -30.54
C ARG A 68 -26.13 -0.71 -29.68
N ASN A 69 -26.53 -0.78 -28.42
CA ASN A 69 -26.44 0.37 -27.53
C ASN A 69 -24.97 0.61 -27.13
N GLY A 70 -24.32 1.61 -27.75
CA GLY A 70 -22.91 1.93 -27.53
C GLY A 70 -22.60 2.37 -26.10
N TYR A 71 -23.54 3.07 -25.45
CA TYR A 71 -23.34 3.52 -24.05
C TYR A 71 -23.38 2.33 -23.06
N ALA A 72 -24.32 1.40 -23.24
CA ALA A 72 -24.38 0.20 -22.41
C ALA A 72 -23.09 -0.63 -22.53
N HIS A 73 -22.57 -0.83 -23.75
CA HIS A 73 -21.28 -1.49 -23.94
C HIS A 73 -20.13 -0.74 -23.27
N PHE A 74 -20.15 0.61 -23.34
CA PHE A 74 -19.12 1.43 -22.72
C PHE A 74 -19.08 1.27 -21.19
N PHE A 75 -20.24 1.39 -20.53
CA PHE A 75 -20.31 1.24 -19.07
C PHE A 75 -19.97 -0.18 -18.60
N ILE A 76 -20.39 -1.22 -19.34
CA ILE A 76 -19.94 -2.59 -19.08
C ILE A 76 -18.40 -2.69 -19.16
N GLY A 77 -17.80 -2.05 -20.18
CA GLY A 77 -16.36 -2.01 -20.35
C GLY A 77 -15.65 -1.33 -19.18
N LEU A 78 -16.22 -0.24 -18.63
CA LEU A 78 -15.67 0.45 -17.46
C LEU A 78 -15.73 -0.42 -16.20
N ILE A 79 -16.87 -1.06 -15.91
CA ILE A 79 -17.02 -1.97 -14.77
C ILE A 79 -16.02 -3.13 -14.85
N ARG A 80 -15.83 -3.70 -16.05
CA ARG A 80 -14.88 -4.80 -16.25
C ARG A 80 -13.43 -4.36 -16.13
N LEU A 81 -13.10 -3.13 -16.57
CA LEU A 81 -11.77 -2.56 -16.39
C LEU A 81 -11.46 -2.37 -14.91
N ASP A 82 -12.44 -1.90 -14.14
CA ASP A 82 -12.31 -1.72 -12.71
C ASP A 82 -12.12 -3.05 -11.94
N ASN A 83 -12.73 -4.11 -12.44
CA ASN A 83 -12.58 -5.47 -11.90
C ASN A 83 -11.35 -6.22 -12.47
N ASP A 84 -10.41 -5.52 -13.12
CA ASP A 84 -9.23 -6.10 -13.78
C ASP A 84 -9.53 -7.17 -14.85
N GLU A 85 -10.79 -7.24 -15.32
CA GLU A 85 -11.21 -8.14 -16.41
C GLU A 85 -10.79 -7.59 -17.78
N ASN A 86 -9.51 -7.36 -18.00
CA ASN A 86 -8.97 -6.59 -19.13
C ASN A 86 -9.40 -7.11 -20.51
N GLY A 87 -9.43 -8.42 -20.72
CA GLY A 87 -9.89 -9.01 -22.00
C GLY A 87 -11.38 -8.75 -22.28
N ASN A 88 -12.21 -8.85 -21.25
CA ASN A 88 -13.64 -8.57 -21.34
C ASN A 88 -13.90 -7.07 -21.48
N ALA A 89 -13.15 -6.24 -20.79
CA ALA A 89 -13.18 -4.77 -20.90
C ALA A 89 -12.86 -4.32 -22.32
N LEU A 90 -11.77 -4.86 -22.92
CA LEU A 90 -11.39 -4.56 -24.30
C LEU A 90 -12.52 -4.87 -25.27
N SER A 91 -13.08 -6.08 -25.20
CA SER A 91 -14.19 -6.51 -26.06
C SER A 91 -15.41 -5.58 -25.93
N ALA A 92 -15.77 -5.21 -24.71
CA ALA A 92 -16.91 -4.32 -24.46
C ALA A 92 -16.67 -2.91 -24.99
N ILE A 93 -15.48 -2.32 -24.76
CA ILE A 93 -15.15 -0.97 -25.25
C ILE A 93 -15.03 -0.95 -26.78
N ASP A 94 -14.57 -2.03 -27.43
CA ASP A 94 -14.58 -2.17 -28.89
C ASP A 94 -15.99 -2.13 -29.46
N GLN A 95 -16.96 -2.82 -28.84
CA GLN A 95 -18.35 -2.73 -29.23
C GLN A 95 -18.92 -1.31 -28.97
N ALA A 96 -18.53 -0.67 -27.86
CA ALA A 96 -18.91 0.71 -27.59
C ALA A 96 -18.43 1.65 -28.70
N LEU A 97 -17.15 1.62 -29.06
CA LEU A 97 -16.58 2.47 -30.13
C LEU A 97 -17.21 2.22 -31.51
N LYS A 98 -17.67 0.98 -31.74
CA LYS A 98 -18.39 0.63 -32.97
C LYS A 98 -19.79 1.25 -33.06
N TYR A 99 -20.50 1.37 -31.93
CA TYR A 99 -21.91 1.74 -31.88
C TYR A 99 -22.17 3.11 -31.28
N LEU A 100 -21.24 3.73 -30.57
CA LEU A 100 -21.38 5.11 -30.07
C LEU A 100 -21.64 6.09 -31.24
N PRO A 101 -22.50 7.08 -31.03
CA PRO A 101 -22.80 8.08 -32.06
C PRO A 101 -21.55 8.87 -32.45
N LYS A 102 -21.23 8.93 -33.74
CA LYS A 102 -20.04 9.66 -34.25
C LYS A 102 -20.03 11.15 -33.92
N LYS A 103 -21.18 11.74 -33.64
CA LYS A 103 -21.34 13.14 -33.23
C LYS A 103 -20.98 13.38 -31.77
N ASP A 104 -21.03 12.35 -30.95
CA ASP A 104 -20.67 12.38 -29.52
C ASP A 104 -19.15 12.21 -29.36
N LYS A 105 -18.43 13.28 -29.69
CA LYS A 105 -16.97 13.29 -29.70
C LYS A 105 -16.39 13.10 -28.29
N GLU A 106 -17.08 13.59 -27.27
CA GLU A 106 -16.65 13.55 -25.90
C GLU A 106 -16.67 12.12 -25.37
N THR A 107 -17.79 11.41 -25.49
CA THR A 107 -17.87 10.00 -25.09
C THR A 107 -16.94 9.11 -25.94
N LEU A 108 -16.79 9.42 -27.24
CA LEU A 108 -15.81 8.70 -28.07
C LEU A 108 -14.36 8.94 -27.61
N ALA A 109 -13.99 10.17 -27.25
CA ALA A 109 -12.66 10.48 -26.72
C ALA A 109 -12.41 9.72 -25.41
N LEU A 110 -13.39 9.75 -24.51
CA LEU A 110 -13.30 9.02 -23.23
C LEU A 110 -13.20 7.50 -23.48
N ALA A 111 -13.97 6.94 -24.40
CA ALA A 111 -13.91 5.51 -24.71
C ALA A 111 -12.54 5.10 -25.29
N HIS A 112 -11.94 5.93 -26.15
CA HIS A 112 -10.58 5.72 -26.62
C HIS A 112 -9.56 5.82 -25.48
N SER A 113 -9.65 6.82 -24.59
CA SER A 113 -8.77 6.96 -23.42
C SER A 113 -8.87 5.74 -22.51
N LYS A 114 -10.08 5.23 -22.23
CA LYS A 114 -10.26 4.03 -21.41
C LYS A 114 -9.77 2.76 -22.09
N ARG A 115 -9.95 2.62 -23.42
CA ARG A 115 -9.35 1.50 -24.14
C ARG A 115 -7.82 1.54 -24.14
N ALA A 116 -7.24 2.73 -24.15
CA ALA A 116 -5.80 2.88 -23.99
C ALA A 116 -5.31 2.33 -22.64
N LEU A 117 -6.04 2.57 -21.53
CA LEU A 117 -5.72 1.99 -20.23
C LEU A 117 -5.80 0.46 -20.27
N VAL A 118 -6.82 -0.10 -20.93
CA VAL A 118 -6.92 -1.56 -21.12
C VAL A 118 -5.73 -2.09 -21.93
N HIS A 119 -5.35 -1.41 -23.01
CA HIS A 119 -4.17 -1.80 -23.80
C HIS A 119 -2.87 -1.74 -22.97
N LEU A 120 -2.73 -0.75 -22.07
CA LEU A 120 -1.58 -0.69 -21.15
C LEU A 120 -1.60 -1.85 -20.16
N ALA A 121 -2.76 -2.21 -19.60
CA ALA A 121 -2.90 -3.38 -18.75
C ALA A 121 -2.56 -4.69 -19.47
N LEU A 122 -2.81 -4.74 -20.77
CA LEU A 122 -2.44 -5.86 -21.67
C LEU A 122 -1.03 -5.72 -22.27
N ALA A 123 -0.21 -4.78 -21.79
CA ALA A 123 1.14 -4.48 -22.26
C ALA A 123 1.23 -4.08 -23.75
N ASP A 124 0.13 -3.66 -24.40
CA ASP A 124 0.13 -3.13 -25.78
C ASP A 124 0.28 -1.60 -25.79
N THR A 125 1.46 -1.11 -25.53
CA THR A 125 1.81 0.31 -25.52
C THR A 125 1.53 1.01 -26.86
N THR A 126 1.65 0.28 -27.98
CA THR A 126 1.43 0.84 -29.32
C THR A 126 -0.05 1.14 -29.57
N ALA A 127 -0.93 0.20 -29.24
CA ALA A 127 -2.36 0.41 -29.32
C ALA A 127 -2.80 1.51 -28.35
N ALA A 128 -2.27 1.53 -27.14
CA ALA A 128 -2.54 2.57 -26.14
C ALA A 128 -2.21 3.98 -26.67
N LEU A 129 -1.02 4.20 -27.23
CA LEU A 129 -0.63 5.48 -27.85
C LEU A 129 -1.56 5.89 -29.00
N THR A 130 -1.99 4.93 -29.81
CA THR A 130 -2.92 5.19 -30.92
C THR A 130 -4.27 5.69 -30.41
N ASP A 131 -4.78 5.07 -29.36
CA ASP A 131 -6.04 5.42 -28.74
C ASP A 131 -5.98 6.76 -28.02
N ILE A 132 -4.96 7.01 -27.19
CA ILE A 132 -4.78 8.31 -26.51
C ILE A 132 -4.63 9.43 -27.58
N GLY A 133 -3.86 9.18 -28.66
CA GLY A 133 -3.74 10.12 -29.78
C GLY A 133 -5.07 10.37 -30.47
N THR A 134 -5.99 9.41 -30.49
CA THR A 134 -7.34 9.59 -31.02
C THR A 134 -8.23 10.37 -30.07
N ALA A 135 -8.15 10.12 -28.76
CA ALA A 135 -8.84 10.89 -27.73
C ALA A 135 -8.47 12.38 -27.80
N ILE A 136 -7.17 12.70 -27.89
CA ILE A 136 -6.68 14.09 -28.04
C ILE A 136 -7.18 14.74 -29.33
N ARG A 137 -7.27 14.00 -30.45
CA ARG A 137 -7.84 14.58 -31.70
C ARG A 137 -9.33 14.89 -31.60
N LEU A 138 -10.07 14.15 -30.82
CA LEU A 138 -11.49 14.35 -30.57
C LEU A 138 -11.75 15.48 -29.56
N ALA A 139 -10.90 15.61 -28.56
CA ALA A 139 -10.96 16.62 -27.50
C ALA A 139 -9.55 17.21 -27.27
N PRO A 140 -9.07 18.14 -28.10
CA PRO A 140 -7.68 18.62 -28.08
C PRO A 140 -7.34 19.52 -26.87
N ASP A 141 -8.35 20.06 -26.20
CA ASP A 141 -8.19 20.93 -25.04
C ASP A 141 -8.37 20.16 -23.70
N ASP A 142 -8.61 18.87 -23.79
CA ASP A 142 -8.69 18.02 -22.60
C ASP A 142 -7.29 17.71 -22.08
N ARG A 143 -7.02 18.19 -20.84
CA ARG A 143 -5.71 18.07 -20.21
C ARG A 143 -5.41 16.66 -19.73
N ASP A 144 -6.44 15.89 -19.40
CA ASP A 144 -6.27 14.52 -18.87
C ASP A 144 -5.70 13.58 -19.94
N TYR A 145 -6.13 13.74 -21.20
CA TYR A 145 -5.57 12.94 -22.30
C TYR A 145 -4.14 13.35 -22.66
N LEU A 146 -3.83 14.65 -22.55
CA LEU A 146 -2.46 15.14 -22.74
C LEU A 146 -1.55 14.61 -21.63
N GLN A 147 -2.02 14.62 -20.37
CA GLN A 147 -1.31 14.06 -19.25
C GLN A 147 -1.05 12.56 -19.46
N GLN A 148 -2.07 11.78 -19.75
CA GLN A 148 -1.95 10.34 -20.00
C GLN A 148 -0.91 10.04 -21.07
N ARG A 149 -0.89 10.78 -22.18
CA ARG A 149 0.11 10.58 -23.23
C ARG A 149 1.50 11.05 -22.81
N GLY A 150 1.58 12.16 -22.11
CA GLY A 150 2.84 12.67 -21.54
C GLY A 150 3.48 11.70 -20.56
N ASP A 151 2.70 11.13 -19.64
CA ASP A 151 3.13 10.09 -18.70
C ASP A 151 3.60 8.84 -19.46
N LEU A 152 2.85 8.38 -20.46
CA LEU A 152 3.23 7.23 -21.26
C LEU A 152 4.53 7.46 -22.05
N TYR A 153 4.73 8.65 -22.59
CA TYR A 153 6.00 9.01 -23.23
C TYR A 153 7.17 9.06 -22.23
N TYR A 154 6.91 9.49 -20.98
CA TYR A 154 7.91 9.42 -19.91
C TYR A 154 8.35 7.97 -19.65
N GLU A 155 7.40 7.05 -19.46
CA GLU A 155 7.70 5.62 -19.24
C GLU A 155 8.47 4.99 -20.41
N MET A 156 8.21 5.46 -21.62
CA MET A 156 8.97 5.05 -22.82
C MET A 156 10.32 5.77 -22.96
N SER A 157 10.74 6.56 -21.99
CA SER A 157 11.94 7.41 -22.05
C SER A 157 11.94 8.41 -23.23
N ARG A 158 10.75 8.74 -23.77
CA ARG A 158 10.56 9.71 -24.85
C ARG A 158 10.29 11.10 -24.30
N TYR A 159 11.21 11.60 -23.50
CA TYR A 159 11.04 12.81 -22.69
C TYR A 159 10.70 14.08 -23.49
N ASP A 160 11.20 14.19 -24.75
CA ASP A 160 10.88 15.35 -25.61
C ASP A 160 9.44 15.35 -26.09
N LEU A 161 8.83 14.18 -26.28
CA LEU A 161 7.41 14.06 -26.61
C LEU A 161 6.53 14.29 -25.40
N SER A 162 6.95 13.78 -24.24
CA SER A 162 6.34 14.02 -22.95
C SER A 162 6.30 15.51 -22.63
N ASP A 163 7.44 16.23 -22.76
CA ASP A 163 7.50 17.69 -22.56
C ASP A 163 6.51 18.45 -23.45
N ARG A 164 6.34 18.04 -24.72
CA ARG A 164 5.39 18.71 -25.63
C ARG A 164 3.94 18.63 -25.17
N ASP A 165 3.53 17.49 -24.61
CA ASP A 165 2.19 17.31 -24.08
C ASP A 165 1.99 18.14 -22.82
N TYR A 166 2.96 18.15 -21.90
CA TYR A 166 2.91 19.01 -20.71
C TYR A 166 2.98 20.51 -21.05
N GLU A 167 3.75 20.91 -22.05
CA GLU A 167 3.75 22.30 -22.55
C GLU A 167 2.40 22.69 -23.15
N GLN A 168 1.70 21.75 -23.79
CA GLN A 168 0.35 21.99 -24.27
C GLN A 168 -0.63 22.15 -23.11
N MET A 169 -0.55 21.33 -22.08
CA MET A 169 -1.33 21.48 -20.83
C MET A 169 -1.10 22.85 -20.21
N GLN A 170 0.16 23.32 -20.17
CA GLN A 170 0.54 24.61 -19.62
C GLN A 170 -0.04 25.78 -20.40
N LYS A 171 -0.17 25.65 -21.75
CA LYS A 171 -0.83 26.68 -22.57
C LYS A 171 -2.33 26.77 -22.30
N LEU A 172 -2.96 25.63 -21.98
CA LEU A 172 -4.37 25.56 -21.61
C LEU A 172 -4.60 26.10 -20.19
N ASP A 173 -3.69 25.81 -19.28
CA ASP A 173 -3.77 26.23 -17.89
C ASP A 173 -2.37 26.48 -17.30
N LYS A 174 -2.01 27.76 -17.15
CA LYS A 174 -0.71 28.17 -16.59
C LYS A 174 -0.52 27.83 -15.12
N GLY A 175 -1.62 27.57 -14.39
CA GLY A 175 -1.60 27.16 -12.99
C GLY A 175 -1.53 25.65 -12.79
N ASN A 176 -1.45 24.87 -13.85
CA ASN A 176 -1.45 23.41 -13.78
C ASN A 176 -0.13 22.88 -13.22
N THR A 177 -0.14 22.46 -11.95
CA THR A 177 1.04 21.93 -11.25
C THR A 177 1.55 20.62 -11.85
N TYR A 178 0.66 19.75 -12.39
CA TYR A 178 1.03 18.50 -13.03
C TYR A 178 1.94 18.68 -14.24
N SER A 179 1.70 19.70 -15.04
CA SER A 179 2.54 19.99 -16.20
C SER A 179 3.97 20.34 -15.80
N TYR A 180 4.13 21.17 -14.75
CA TYR A 180 5.45 21.51 -14.20
C TYR A 180 6.13 20.28 -13.58
N MET A 181 5.38 19.45 -12.84
CA MET A 181 5.88 18.20 -12.26
C MET A 181 6.35 17.21 -13.34
N GLY A 182 5.56 16.99 -14.36
CA GLY A 182 5.89 16.07 -15.47
C GLY A 182 7.17 16.52 -16.21
N MET A 183 7.26 17.79 -16.58
CA MET A 183 8.48 18.34 -17.20
C MET A 183 9.69 18.31 -16.25
N GLY A 184 9.48 18.52 -14.95
CA GLY A 184 10.53 18.41 -13.93
C GLY A 184 11.07 16.98 -13.83
N ARG A 185 10.20 15.97 -13.81
CA ARG A 185 10.59 14.55 -13.86
C ARG A 185 11.36 14.21 -15.13
N ASN A 186 10.92 14.71 -16.29
CA ASN A 186 11.65 14.57 -17.55
C ASN A 186 13.05 15.18 -17.48
N ALA A 187 13.19 16.34 -16.85
CA ALA A 187 14.48 17.00 -16.66
C ALA A 187 15.40 16.21 -15.71
N VAL A 188 14.88 15.63 -14.61
CA VAL A 188 15.63 14.73 -13.71
C VAL A 188 16.14 13.54 -14.50
N ALA A 189 15.28 12.88 -15.30
CA ALA A 189 15.65 11.70 -16.09
C ALA A 189 16.74 12.02 -17.13
N ARG A 190 16.75 13.24 -17.68
CA ARG A 190 17.82 13.75 -18.55
C ARG A 190 19.06 14.27 -17.80
N LYS A 191 19.04 14.22 -16.47
CA LYS A 191 20.10 14.77 -15.59
C LYS A 191 20.26 16.29 -15.69
N ASP A 192 19.24 17.00 -16.18
CA ASP A 192 19.17 18.46 -16.22
C ASP A 192 18.53 18.96 -14.90
N TYR A 193 19.30 18.86 -13.82
CA TYR A 193 18.81 19.15 -12.48
C TYR A 193 18.50 20.63 -12.26
N ASP A 194 19.17 21.55 -12.97
CA ASP A 194 18.89 22.99 -12.90
C ASP A 194 17.48 23.29 -13.42
N ARG A 195 17.13 22.73 -14.57
CA ARG A 195 15.79 22.83 -15.15
C ARG A 195 14.76 22.17 -14.27
N ALA A 196 15.06 20.99 -13.72
CA ALA A 196 14.16 20.26 -12.82
C ALA A 196 13.81 21.11 -11.59
N ILE A 197 14.82 21.66 -10.91
CA ILE A 197 14.64 22.51 -9.73
C ILE A 197 13.78 23.73 -10.08
N ALA A 198 14.06 24.42 -11.19
CA ALA A 198 13.26 25.58 -11.62
C ALA A 198 11.79 25.23 -11.87
N LEU A 199 11.51 24.05 -12.43
CA LEU A 199 10.15 23.56 -12.66
C LEU A 199 9.44 23.19 -11.35
N PHE A 200 10.13 22.53 -10.43
CA PHE A 200 9.58 22.20 -9.11
C PHE A 200 9.42 23.44 -8.22
N ASP A 201 10.23 24.49 -8.41
CA ASP A 201 10.02 25.81 -7.78
C ASP A 201 8.65 26.38 -8.16
N HIS A 202 8.23 26.25 -9.42
CA HIS A 202 6.89 26.66 -9.82
C HIS A 202 5.80 25.82 -9.14
N VAL A 203 5.98 24.51 -8.99
CA VAL A 203 5.02 23.64 -8.27
C VAL A 203 4.85 24.11 -6.83
N VAL A 204 5.95 24.33 -6.12
CA VAL A 204 5.95 24.78 -4.71
C VAL A 204 5.35 26.18 -4.55
N GLN A 205 5.55 27.06 -5.54
CA GLN A 205 4.94 28.40 -5.52
C GLN A 205 3.43 28.38 -5.79
N LEU A 206 2.96 27.48 -6.68
CA LEU A 206 1.55 27.35 -7.03
C LEU A 206 0.75 26.60 -5.95
N ALA A 207 1.36 25.61 -5.32
CA ALA A 207 0.74 24.77 -4.31
C ALA A 207 1.71 24.53 -3.13
N PRO A 208 1.89 25.51 -2.23
CA PRO A 208 2.86 25.42 -1.13
C PRO A 208 2.49 24.37 -0.07
N GLU A 209 1.25 23.91 0.00
CA GLU A 209 0.79 22.82 0.85
C GLU A 209 0.97 21.44 0.19
N TYR A 210 1.37 21.36 -1.08
CA TYR A 210 1.53 20.10 -1.80
C TYR A 210 2.91 19.49 -1.53
N GLY A 211 2.98 18.62 -0.51
CA GLY A 211 4.23 18.00 -0.03
C GLY A 211 5.03 17.27 -1.11
N GLN A 212 4.37 16.70 -2.12
CA GLN A 212 5.04 15.99 -3.22
C GLN A 212 5.90 16.91 -4.09
N GLY A 213 5.54 18.20 -4.25
CA GLY A 213 6.35 19.18 -4.95
C GLY A 213 7.73 19.38 -4.28
N TYR A 214 7.74 19.45 -2.95
CA TYR A 214 9.00 19.50 -2.17
C TYR A 214 9.78 18.20 -2.27
N SER A 215 9.13 17.03 -2.27
CA SER A 215 9.81 15.74 -2.41
C SER A 215 10.57 15.63 -3.73
N PHE A 216 9.98 16.00 -4.85
CA PHE A 216 10.65 16.00 -6.16
C PHE A 216 11.78 17.03 -6.23
N ARG A 217 11.60 18.21 -5.64
CA ARG A 217 12.67 19.21 -5.61
C ARG A 217 13.82 18.75 -4.72
N ALA A 218 13.54 18.13 -3.60
CA ALA A 218 14.54 17.51 -2.72
C ALA A 218 15.35 16.44 -3.47
N GLU A 219 14.71 15.58 -4.25
CA GLU A 219 15.39 14.61 -5.09
C GLU A 219 16.37 15.27 -6.07
N ALA A 220 15.93 16.32 -6.77
CA ALA A 220 16.79 17.07 -7.67
C ALA A 220 17.99 17.70 -6.95
N TYR A 221 17.79 18.27 -5.76
CA TYR A 221 18.89 18.79 -4.91
C TYR A 221 19.84 17.70 -4.45
N LEU A 222 19.33 16.48 -4.07
CA LEU A 222 20.17 15.34 -3.71
C LEU A 222 21.08 14.91 -4.86
N LEU A 223 20.52 14.84 -6.06
CA LEU A 223 21.25 14.48 -7.28
C LEU A 223 22.31 15.52 -7.67
N ARG A 224 22.10 16.79 -7.27
CA ARG A 224 23.10 17.88 -7.40
C ARG A 224 24.08 17.97 -6.23
N HIS A 225 23.94 17.10 -5.22
CA HIS A 225 24.72 17.14 -3.98
C HIS A 225 24.52 18.42 -3.13
N GLU A 226 23.37 19.09 -3.29
CA GLU A 226 22.99 20.26 -2.49
C GLU A 226 22.23 19.85 -1.22
N TYR A 227 22.90 19.09 -0.36
CA TYR A 227 22.30 18.43 0.81
C TYR A 227 21.53 19.38 1.77
N PRO A 228 21.98 20.60 2.07
CA PRO A 228 21.23 21.50 2.96
C PRO A 228 19.82 21.83 2.43
N ARG A 229 19.71 22.13 1.13
CA ARG A 229 18.41 22.43 0.48
C ARG A 229 17.53 21.19 0.39
N ALA A 230 18.13 20.06 0.04
CA ALA A 230 17.44 18.78 0.01
C ALA A 230 16.82 18.43 1.37
N VAL A 231 17.57 18.64 2.46
CA VAL A 231 17.10 18.40 3.84
C VAL A 231 15.96 19.36 4.22
N GLU A 232 16.03 20.61 3.82
CA GLU A 232 14.95 21.59 4.05
C GLU A 232 13.66 21.16 3.35
N ASP A 233 13.74 20.80 2.07
CA ASP A 233 12.60 20.33 1.30
C ASP A 233 12.05 18.99 1.79
N CYS A 234 12.91 18.02 2.09
CA CYS A 234 12.49 16.76 2.73
C CYS A 234 11.72 17.02 4.03
N THR A 235 12.24 17.94 4.88
CA THR A 235 11.58 18.28 6.14
C THR A 235 10.20 18.89 5.90
N THR A 236 10.09 19.79 4.92
CA THR A 236 8.83 20.44 4.58
C THR A 236 7.84 19.41 4.00
N ALA A 237 8.28 18.56 3.07
CA ALA A 237 7.46 17.50 2.52
C ALA A 237 6.88 16.59 3.62
N LEU A 238 7.73 16.14 4.54
CA LEU A 238 7.33 15.29 5.66
C LEU A 238 6.42 16.01 6.65
N SER A 239 6.58 17.32 6.84
CA SER A 239 5.70 18.12 7.71
C SER A 239 4.28 18.24 7.15
N LEU A 240 4.15 18.24 5.83
CA LEU A 240 2.86 18.34 5.12
C LEU A 240 2.16 16.98 4.93
N MET A 241 2.77 15.87 5.34
CA MET A 241 2.15 14.55 5.29
C MET A 241 1.34 14.29 6.56
N ASP A 242 0.06 13.97 6.42
CA ASP A 242 -0.84 13.73 7.54
C ASP A 242 -1.16 12.24 7.76
N ASP A 243 -1.06 11.41 6.69
CA ASP A 243 -1.43 9.99 6.69
C ASP A 243 -0.30 9.11 6.14
N ASP A 244 -0.34 7.81 6.47
CA ASP A 244 0.59 6.77 6.00
C ASP A 244 2.08 7.20 6.01
N ILE A 245 2.49 7.70 7.17
CA ILE A 245 3.82 8.29 7.38
C ILE A 245 4.94 7.29 7.00
N ASP A 246 4.81 6.02 7.37
CA ASP A 246 5.84 5.01 7.12
C ASP A 246 6.07 4.80 5.61
N HIS A 247 5.00 4.68 4.82
CA HIS A 247 5.11 4.44 3.39
C HIS A 247 5.62 5.66 2.62
N LYS A 248 5.05 6.85 2.88
CA LYS A 248 5.45 8.10 2.22
C LYS A 248 6.85 8.54 2.63
N ALA A 249 7.19 8.40 3.91
CA ALA A 249 8.54 8.66 4.40
C ALA A 249 9.57 7.73 3.75
N PHE A 250 9.24 6.46 3.52
CA PHE A 250 10.13 5.53 2.85
C PHE A 250 10.43 5.94 1.40
N GLN A 251 9.45 6.50 0.69
CA GLN A 251 9.66 7.04 -0.66
C GLN A 251 10.64 8.22 -0.66
N VAL A 252 10.51 9.15 0.29
CA VAL A 252 11.41 10.29 0.44
C VAL A 252 12.81 9.84 0.89
N PHE A 253 12.89 8.92 1.85
CA PHE A 253 14.17 8.47 2.41
C PHE A 253 14.92 7.48 1.53
N GLY A 254 14.23 6.76 0.63
CA GLY A 254 14.85 5.75 -0.23
C GLY A 254 15.94 6.30 -1.17
N ILE A 255 15.92 7.62 -1.42
CA ILE A 255 16.92 8.31 -2.24
C ILE A 255 18.02 9.01 -1.41
N LEU A 256 17.92 8.97 -0.06
CA LEU A 256 18.88 9.65 0.81
C LEU A 256 20.23 8.94 0.83
N CYS A 257 21.29 9.70 0.62
CA CYS A 257 22.65 9.29 0.93
C CYS A 257 23.02 9.61 2.39
N ASP A 258 24.07 8.99 2.90
CA ASP A 258 24.57 9.21 4.28
C ASP A 258 24.83 10.68 4.59
N SER A 259 25.26 11.47 3.59
CA SER A 259 25.55 12.90 3.72
C SER A 259 24.30 13.72 4.01
N ALA A 260 23.13 13.32 3.51
CA ALA A 260 21.86 13.99 3.75
C ALA A 260 21.13 13.42 4.98
N ALA A 261 21.28 12.15 5.29
CA ALA A 261 20.61 11.48 6.41
C ALA A 261 20.96 12.09 7.77
N THR A 262 22.24 12.41 8.00
CA THR A 262 22.70 13.00 9.27
C THR A 262 22.09 14.36 9.57
N PRO A 263 22.11 15.38 8.67
CA PRO A 263 21.45 16.65 8.91
C PRO A 263 19.93 16.55 8.97
N LEU A 264 19.30 15.65 8.19
CA LEU A 264 17.85 15.40 8.27
C LEU A 264 17.47 14.84 9.66
N ARG A 265 18.20 13.85 10.15
CA ARG A 265 18.02 13.32 11.51
C ARG A 265 18.09 14.42 12.58
N ALA A 266 19.07 15.32 12.47
CA ALA A 266 19.20 16.44 13.39
C ALA A 266 17.97 17.36 13.32
N ARG A 267 17.48 17.67 12.13
CA ARG A 267 16.29 18.51 11.93
C ARG A 267 15.03 17.86 12.49
N LEU A 268 14.77 16.59 12.22
CA LEU A 268 13.63 15.84 12.76
C LEU A 268 13.65 15.79 14.30
N LYS A 269 14.83 15.65 14.92
CA LYS A 269 14.98 15.73 16.39
C LYS A 269 14.59 17.10 16.94
N VAL A 270 14.91 18.19 16.24
CA VAL A 270 14.50 19.54 16.64
C VAL A 270 12.98 19.68 16.60
N LEU A 271 12.32 19.17 15.54
CA LEU A 271 10.86 19.18 15.41
C LEU A 271 10.19 18.33 16.48
N ARG A 272 10.70 17.13 16.72
CA ARG A 272 10.23 16.26 17.83
C ARG A 272 10.29 16.98 19.19
N ASN A 273 11.36 17.72 19.46
CA ASN A 273 11.49 18.44 20.72
C ASN A 273 10.55 19.67 20.82
N LYS A 274 10.17 20.25 19.70
CA LYS A 274 9.18 21.35 19.66
C LYS A 274 7.75 20.83 19.89
N GLU A 275 7.46 19.65 19.38
CA GLU A 275 6.12 19.04 19.38
C GLU A 275 6.21 17.62 19.97
N PRO A 276 6.54 17.48 21.29
CA PRO A 276 6.89 16.20 21.89
C PRO A 276 5.74 15.21 22.01
N ASN A 277 4.49 15.68 21.86
CA ASN A 277 3.29 14.86 21.98
C ASN A 277 2.77 14.34 20.64
N LEU A 278 3.42 14.68 19.52
CA LEU A 278 3.02 14.20 18.20
C LEU A 278 3.80 12.92 17.83
N PRO A 279 3.13 11.77 17.60
CA PRO A 279 3.76 10.51 17.24
C PRO A 279 4.45 10.56 15.87
N LYS A 280 4.07 11.50 15.01
CA LYS A 280 4.62 11.73 13.68
C LYS A 280 6.15 11.83 13.68
N TRP A 281 6.73 12.62 14.57
CA TRP A 281 8.17 12.86 14.57
C TRP A 281 9.00 11.64 14.96
N PRO A 282 8.70 10.89 16.02
CA PRO A 282 9.39 9.65 16.27
C PRO A 282 9.13 8.58 15.18
N LEU A 283 7.96 8.51 14.53
CA LEU A 283 7.75 7.61 13.40
C LEU A 283 8.66 7.95 12.21
N LEU A 284 8.79 9.23 11.86
CA LEU A 284 9.71 9.68 10.81
C LEU A 284 11.18 9.40 11.14
N LEU A 285 11.58 9.58 12.41
CA LEU A 285 12.91 9.19 12.86
C LEU A 285 13.12 7.68 12.76
N ALA A 286 12.13 6.88 13.12
CA ALA A 286 12.19 5.42 12.99
C ALA A 286 12.34 4.98 11.53
N ALA A 287 11.56 5.57 10.61
CA ALA A 287 11.66 5.29 9.18
C ALA A 287 13.05 5.64 8.63
N LEU A 288 13.60 6.81 9.00
CA LEU A 288 14.95 7.22 8.61
C LEU A 288 16.02 6.25 9.13
N GLU A 289 15.95 5.86 10.42
CA GLU A 289 16.91 4.90 11.00
C GLU A 289 16.79 3.52 10.35
N ARG A 290 15.57 3.07 9.99
CA ARG A 290 15.35 1.82 9.28
C ARG A 290 16.00 1.81 7.90
N VAL A 291 15.85 2.88 7.11
CA VAL A 291 16.51 3.03 5.79
C VAL A 291 18.04 2.99 5.94
N GLN A 292 18.56 3.52 7.04
CA GLN A 292 20.00 3.47 7.40
C GLN A 292 20.40 2.16 8.09
N MET A 293 19.48 1.17 8.18
CA MET A 293 19.68 -0.13 8.84
C MET A 293 20.05 -0.05 10.34
N ASN A 294 19.72 1.06 11.00
CA ASN A 294 19.90 1.27 12.42
C ASN A 294 18.66 0.78 13.19
N TYR A 295 18.39 -0.52 13.10
CA TYR A 295 17.13 -1.12 13.54
C TYR A 295 16.84 -0.95 15.03
N GLY A 296 17.85 -0.95 15.89
CA GLY A 296 17.68 -0.74 17.34
C GLY A 296 17.18 0.67 17.66
N ARG A 297 17.69 1.67 16.95
CA ARG A 297 17.20 3.06 17.05
C ARG A 297 15.80 3.19 16.49
N ALA A 298 15.51 2.52 15.37
CA ALA A 298 14.17 2.51 14.77
C ALA A 298 13.15 1.95 15.76
N VAL A 299 13.44 0.82 16.40
CA VAL A 299 12.59 0.25 17.46
C VAL A 299 12.34 1.25 18.58
N ASN A 300 13.39 1.91 19.09
CA ASN A 300 13.25 2.85 20.19
C ASN A 300 12.35 4.04 19.84
N TYR A 301 12.48 4.60 18.65
CA TYR A 301 11.59 5.65 18.17
C TYR A 301 10.15 5.16 17.96
N ARG A 302 9.95 3.93 17.47
CA ARG A 302 8.60 3.35 17.37
C ARG A 302 7.97 3.10 18.73
N LEU A 303 8.75 2.69 19.72
CA LEU A 303 8.29 2.56 21.12
C LEU A 303 7.87 3.92 21.70
N GLU A 304 8.60 4.98 21.37
CA GLU A 304 8.23 6.34 21.75
C GLU A 304 6.89 6.74 21.10
N ALA A 305 6.74 6.52 19.79
CA ALA A 305 5.50 6.79 19.08
C ALA A 305 4.33 5.96 19.64
N TYR A 306 4.54 4.68 19.88
CA TYR A 306 3.55 3.77 20.47
C TYR A 306 3.10 4.20 21.87
N ALA A 307 4.00 4.78 22.67
CA ALA A 307 3.65 5.31 23.97
C ALA A 307 2.79 6.57 23.90
N LEU A 308 2.93 7.36 22.82
CA LEU A 308 2.10 8.53 22.56
C LEU A 308 0.73 8.12 21.97
N GLU A 309 0.75 7.23 20.99
CA GLU A 309 -0.45 6.74 20.30
C GLU A 309 -0.25 5.27 19.90
N PRO A 310 -0.88 4.32 20.60
CA PRO A 310 -0.84 2.91 20.26
C PRO A 310 -1.54 2.65 18.92
N ALA A 311 -0.77 2.17 17.91
CA ALA A 311 -1.28 1.79 16.62
C ALA A 311 -0.80 0.40 16.20
N ASN A 312 -1.65 -0.36 15.48
CA ASN A 312 -1.31 -1.71 15.01
C ASN A 312 -0.16 -1.70 14.00
N SER A 313 -0.13 -0.72 13.09
CA SER A 313 0.97 -0.52 12.15
C SER A 313 2.31 -0.30 12.86
N THR A 314 2.30 0.44 13.98
CA THR A 314 3.50 0.64 14.79
C THR A 314 3.96 -0.65 15.43
N THR A 315 3.06 -1.49 15.98
CA THR A 315 3.41 -2.81 16.56
C THR A 315 3.93 -3.78 15.52
N TYR A 316 3.32 -3.81 14.34
CA TYR A 316 3.78 -4.60 13.19
C TYR A 316 5.21 -4.20 12.77
N ASN A 317 5.48 -2.90 12.68
CA ASN A 317 6.79 -2.38 12.29
C ASN A 317 7.87 -2.59 13.37
N ILE A 318 7.51 -2.53 14.66
CA ILE A 318 8.42 -2.91 15.76
C ILE A 318 8.83 -4.39 15.60
N ALA A 319 7.87 -5.29 15.33
CA ALA A 319 8.15 -6.69 15.09
C ALA A 319 9.09 -6.89 13.88
N ALA A 320 8.88 -6.14 12.79
CA ALA A 320 9.74 -6.19 11.61
C ALA A 320 11.20 -5.72 11.91
N ASP A 321 11.35 -4.64 12.67
CA ASP A 321 12.68 -4.12 13.03
C ASP A 321 13.43 -5.05 14.00
N LEU A 322 12.72 -5.65 14.97
CA LEU A 322 13.28 -6.67 15.87
C LEU A 322 13.72 -7.93 15.12
N ALA A 323 12.95 -8.34 14.10
CA ALA A 323 13.32 -9.44 13.22
C ALA A 323 14.63 -9.14 12.47
N SER A 324 14.79 -7.92 11.97
CA SER A 324 16.01 -7.46 11.31
C SER A 324 17.23 -7.43 12.24
N LEU A 325 17.01 -7.43 13.56
CA LEU A 325 18.03 -7.60 14.60
C LEU A 325 18.26 -9.08 14.99
N ASN A 326 17.64 -10.04 14.32
CA ASN A 326 17.62 -11.47 14.67
C ASN A 326 17.04 -11.73 16.08
N LEU A 327 16.10 -10.89 16.53
CA LEU A 327 15.39 -11.03 17.81
C LEU A 327 13.98 -11.58 17.59
N HIS A 328 13.90 -12.77 16.98
CA HIS A 328 12.64 -13.36 16.47
C HIS A 328 11.60 -13.62 17.56
N GLU A 329 12.00 -14.02 18.79
CA GLU A 329 11.04 -14.22 19.89
C GLU A 329 10.41 -12.89 20.34
N ALA A 330 11.21 -11.82 20.42
CA ALA A 330 10.67 -10.50 20.71
C ALA A 330 9.76 -10.00 19.57
N ALA A 331 10.14 -10.25 18.31
CA ALA A 331 9.31 -9.96 17.15
C ALA A 331 7.95 -10.68 17.20
N LEU A 332 7.93 -11.96 17.59
CA LEU A 332 6.68 -12.73 17.79
C LEU A 332 5.78 -12.13 18.86
N SER A 333 6.36 -11.65 19.97
CA SER A 333 5.59 -11.00 21.03
C SER A 333 4.92 -9.72 20.55
N TRP A 334 5.61 -8.90 19.76
CA TRP A 334 5.04 -7.68 19.16
C TRP A 334 4.04 -7.96 18.05
N ASN A 335 4.30 -8.98 17.22
CA ASN A 335 3.35 -9.44 16.21
C ASN A 335 2.04 -9.94 16.84
N ALA A 336 2.12 -10.64 18.01
CA ALA A 336 0.92 -11.05 18.73
C ALA A 336 0.09 -9.85 19.24
N ARG A 337 0.74 -8.74 19.63
CA ARG A 337 0.06 -7.50 20.02
C ARG A 337 -0.65 -6.86 18.81
N ALA A 338 0.00 -6.85 17.64
CA ALA A 338 -0.63 -6.37 16.41
C ALA A 338 -1.87 -7.19 16.07
N GLY A 339 -1.80 -8.52 16.11
CA GLY A 339 -2.93 -9.41 15.85
C GLY A 339 -4.07 -9.34 16.87
N ALA A 340 -3.79 -8.89 18.10
CA ALA A 340 -4.82 -8.63 19.10
C ALA A 340 -5.59 -7.32 18.80
N GLY A 341 -4.95 -6.36 18.15
CA GLY A 341 -5.56 -5.09 17.73
C GLY A 341 -6.31 -5.21 16.40
N ASP A 342 -5.76 -5.97 15.45
CA ASP A 342 -6.41 -6.25 14.18
C ASP A 342 -6.25 -7.72 13.81
N SER A 343 -7.34 -8.46 13.88
CA SER A 343 -7.36 -9.89 13.57
C SER A 343 -7.67 -10.18 12.08
N THR A 344 -7.90 -9.15 11.27
CA THR A 344 -8.28 -9.27 9.85
C THR A 344 -7.14 -8.97 8.89
N ASP A 345 -6.06 -8.35 9.36
CA ASP A 345 -4.89 -8.05 8.56
C ASP A 345 -4.08 -9.34 8.27
N ILE A 346 -4.02 -9.72 7.00
CA ILE A 346 -3.29 -10.93 6.55
C ILE A 346 -1.77 -10.81 6.73
N ASP A 347 -1.21 -9.62 6.68
CA ASP A 347 0.24 -9.43 6.81
C ASP A 347 0.76 -9.84 8.21
N ILE A 348 -0.10 -9.78 9.22
CA ILE A 348 0.25 -10.17 10.59
C ILE A 348 0.55 -11.68 10.68
N PRO A 349 -0.34 -12.61 10.29
CA PRO A 349 -0.03 -14.03 10.31
C PRO A 349 1.08 -14.42 9.31
N LEU A 350 1.23 -13.75 8.18
CA LEU A 350 2.35 -13.97 7.25
C LEU A 350 3.70 -13.58 7.89
N GLN A 351 3.77 -12.42 8.55
CA GLN A 351 4.95 -12.00 9.28
C GLN A 351 5.27 -12.98 10.42
N ARG A 352 4.25 -13.42 11.18
CA ARG A 352 4.41 -14.42 12.24
C ARG A 352 4.98 -15.72 11.70
N ALA A 353 4.45 -16.23 10.60
CA ALA A 353 4.95 -17.44 9.96
C ALA A 353 6.43 -17.31 9.58
N GLN A 354 6.82 -16.18 9.01
CA GLN A 354 8.22 -15.92 8.65
C GLN A 354 9.15 -15.98 9.86
N GLN A 355 8.77 -15.35 11.00
CA GLN A 355 9.58 -15.40 12.22
C GLN A 355 9.69 -16.82 12.79
N LEU A 356 8.60 -17.60 12.74
CA LEU A 356 8.57 -18.99 13.18
C LEU A 356 9.43 -19.90 12.28
N ILE A 357 9.51 -19.62 10.99
CA ILE A 357 10.40 -20.32 10.05
C ILE A 357 11.87 -20.10 10.44
N GLU A 358 12.26 -18.86 10.76
CA GLU A 358 13.63 -18.55 11.20
C GLU A 358 13.99 -19.28 12.53
N LEU A 359 13.01 -19.40 13.43
CA LEU A 359 13.14 -20.17 14.67
C LEU A 359 13.02 -21.69 14.45
N ARG A 360 12.80 -22.17 13.23
CA ARG A 360 12.56 -23.58 12.86
C ARG A 360 11.33 -24.22 13.54
N ARG A 361 10.37 -23.39 13.98
CA ARG A 361 9.11 -23.80 14.60
C ARG A 361 8.06 -24.03 13.50
N TYR A 362 8.29 -25.03 12.64
CA TYR A 362 7.55 -25.19 11.38
C TYR A 362 6.06 -25.50 11.57
N ASP A 363 5.67 -26.26 12.61
CA ASP A 363 4.26 -26.58 12.86
C ASP A 363 3.46 -25.34 13.25
N GLU A 364 4.05 -24.46 14.06
CA GLU A 364 3.45 -23.19 14.43
C GLU A 364 3.42 -22.22 13.24
N ALA A 365 4.44 -22.25 12.39
CA ALA A 365 4.45 -21.48 11.14
C ALA A 365 3.33 -21.94 10.21
N LYS A 366 3.10 -23.25 10.07
CA LYS A 366 1.96 -23.79 9.29
C LYS A 366 0.63 -23.33 9.86
N ALA A 367 0.45 -23.37 11.18
CA ALA A 367 -0.78 -22.88 11.83
C ALA A 367 -1.00 -21.36 11.59
N ALA A 368 0.06 -20.55 11.59
CA ALA A 368 -0.04 -19.14 11.23
C ALA A 368 -0.45 -18.95 9.76
N LEU A 369 0.08 -19.77 8.83
CA LEU A 369 -0.30 -19.75 7.43
C LEU A 369 -1.73 -20.26 7.20
N ASP A 370 -2.22 -21.22 8.01
CA ASP A 370 -3.63 -21.65 7.96
C ASP A 370 -4.55 -20.49 8.37
N ARG A 371 -4.13 -19.70 9.36
CA ARG A 371 -4.87 -18.47 9.71
C ARG A 371 -4.83 -17.45 8.56
N ALA A 372 -3.68 -17.22 7.93
CA ALA A 372 -3.58 -16.33 6.77
C ALA A 372 -4.52 -16.77 5.64
N GLN A 373 -4.60 -18.10 5.36
CA GLN A 373 -5.50 -18.64 4.35
C GLN A 373 -6.98 -18.42 4.65
N THR A 374 -7.38 -18.36 5.93
CA THR A 374 -8.78 -18.03 6.27
C THR A 374 -9.12 -16.57 6.03
N LEU A 375 -8.11 -15.67 5.96
CA LEU A 375 -8.28 -14.25 5.70
C LEU A 375 -8.27 -13.98 4.20
N ASP A 376 -7.31 -14.54 3.48
CA ASP A 376 -7.19 -14.42 2.04
C ASP A 376 -6.51 -15.69 1.47
N ALA A 377 -7.30 -16.54 0.82
CA ALA A 377 -6.82 -17.77 0.21
C ALA A 377 -6.11 -17.53 -1.14
N GLU A 378 -6.25 -16.34 -1.74
CA GLU A 378 -5.69 -16.02 -3.05
C GLU A 378 -4.34 -15.27 -2.93
N ASN A 379 -3.78 -15.15 -1.74
CA ASN A 379 -2.50 -14.51 -1.51
C ASN A 379 -1.32 -15.41 -1.90
N SER A 380 -0.62 -15.09 -2.96
CA SER A 380 0.52 -15.88 -3.46
C SER A 380 1.66 -16.01 -2.45
N ARG A 381 1.91 -14.99 -1.61
CA ARG A 381 2.95 -15.01 -0.56
C ARG A 381 2.71 -16.11 0.49
N LEU A 382 1.45 -16.40 0.79
CA LEU A 382 1.06 -17.53 1.66
C LEU A 382 1.66 -18.85 1.15
N TYR A 383 1.48 -19.15 -0.14
CA TYR A 383 1.94 -20.38 -0.75
C TYR A 383 3.47 -20.41 -0.94
N MET A 384 4.09 -19.25 -1.18
CA MET A 384 5.55 -19.14 -1.18
C MET A 384 6.15 -19.51 0.18
N LEU A 385 5.57 -19.07 1.29
CA LEU A 385 6.02 -19.40 2.65
C LEU A 385 5.75 -20.90 2.97
N ARG A 386 4.63 -21.47 2.52
CA ARG A 386 4.39 -22.93 2.62
C ARG A 386 5.46 -23.73 1.87
N SER A 387 5.74 -23.35 0.63
CA SER A 387 6.80 -23.97 -0.16
C SER A 387 8.16 -23.89 0.56
N LEU A 388 8.47 -22.74 1.16
CA LEU A 388 9.71 -22.56 1.92
C LEU A 388 9.81 -23.52 3.12
N ILE A 389 8.73 -23.67 3.90
CA ILE A 389 8.67 -24.62 5.03
C ILE A 389 8.91 -26.05 4.53
N ASP A 390 8.16 -26.48 3.50
CA ASP A 390 8.24 -27.85 3.01
C ASP A 390 9.60 -28.13 2.38
N ARG A 391 10.24 -27.16 1.71
CA ARG A 391 11.64 -27.27 1.25
C ARG A 391 12.63 -27.44 2.41
N LYS A 392 12.48 -26.66 3.48
CA LYS A 392 13.35 -26.77 4.68
C LYS A 392 13.14 -28.13 5.39
N GLN A 393 11.94 -28.69 5.34
CA GLN A 393 11.62 -30.04 5.84
C GLN A 393 11.93 -31.17 4.83
N LYS A 394 12.38 -30.85 3.62
CA LYS A 394 12.68 -31.78 2.51
C LYS A 394 11.44 -32.52 1.98
N HIS A 395 10.26 -31.94 2.15
CA HIS A 395 9.01 -32.43 1.55
C HIS A 395 8.86 -31.82 0.15
N TYR A 396 9.65 -32.32 -0.79
CA TYR A 396 9.86 -31.63 -2.09
C TYR A 396 8.62 -31.61 -2.96
N GLU A 397 7.78 -32.64 -2.93
CA GLU A 397 6.52 -32.73 -3.67
C GLU A 397 5.52 -31.69 -3.16
N ALA A 398 5.31 -31.60 -1.85
CA ALA A 398 4.43 -30.60 -1.23
C ALA A 398 4.94 -29.17 -1.48
N ALA A 399 6.26 -28.98 -1.46
CA ALA A 399 6.86 -27.70 -1.79
C ALA A 399 6.56 -27.28 -3.24
N LEU A 400 6.58 -28.23 -4.18
CA LEU A 400 6.25 -27.97 -5.59
C LEU A 400 4.77 -27.66 -5.77
N GLU A 401 3.88 -28.39 -5.11
CA GLU A 401 2.43 -28.11 -5.14
C GLU A 401 2.12 -26.70 -4.62
N ALA A 402 2.76 -26.28 -3.53
CA ALA A 402 2.63 -24.92 -3.02
C ALA A 402 3.14 -23.88 -4.00
N MET A 403 4.24 -24.13 -4.72
CA MET A 403 4.73 -23.24 -5.77
C MET A 403 3.79 -23.17 -6.97
N ASP A 404 3.21 -24.31 -7.37
CA ASP A 404 2.22 -24.38 -8.45
C ASP A 404 0.98 -23.53 -8.08
N MET A 405 0.55 -23.56 -6.82
CA MET A 405 -0.53 -22.68 -6.33
C MET A 405 -0.12 -21.20 -6.37
N ALA A 406 1.06 -20.85 -5.91
CA ALA A 406 1.53 -19.46 -5.96
C ALA A 406 1.55 -18.91 -7.40
N LEU A 407 1.99 -19.73 -8.36
CA LEU A 407 2.00 -19.39 -9.78
C LEU A 407 0.59 -19.31 -10.38
N SER A 408 -0.33 -20.20 -10.01
CA SER A 408 -1.71 -20.14 -10.53
C SER A 408 -2.45 -18.86 -10.12
N LEU A 409 -2.05 -18.27 -9.00
CA LEU A 409 -2.58 -16.99 -8.51
C LEU A 409 -1.86 -15.77 -9.12
N ASN A 410 -0.69 -15.96 -9.69
CA ASN A 410 0.11 -14.87 -10.24
C ASN A 410 1.04 -15.36 -11.37
N GLU A 411 0.43 -15.83 -12.47
CA GLU A 411 1.11 -16.47 -13.60
C GLU A 411 2.09 -15.54 -14.37
N GLU A 412 1.91 -14.24 -14.25
CA GLU A 412 2.71 -13.25 -14.97
C GLU A 412 3.96 -12.80 -14.19
N THR A 413 4.26 -13.44 -13.08
CA THR A 413 5.43 -13.09 -12.26
C THR A 413 6.66 -13.90 -12.67
N ALA A 414 7.58 -13.29 -13.41
CA ALA A 414 8.84 -13.88 -13.87
C ALA A 414 9.63 -14.53 -12.71
N PHE A 415 9.73 -13.86 -11.57
CA PHE A 415 10.42 -14.37 -10.38
C PHE A 415 9.90 -15.72 -9.87
N LEU A 416 8.59 -15.97 -9.95
CA LEU A 416 8.00 -17.25 -9.52
C LEU A 416 8.37 -18.39 -10.48
N HIS A 417 8.49 -18.11 -11.77
CA HIS A 417 8.97 -19.08 -12.76
C HIS A 417 10.44 -19.41 -12.55
N ASP A 418 11.33 -18.43 -12.29
CA ASP A 418 12.72 -18.68 -11.93
C ASP A 418 12.82 -19.58 -10.69
N LEU A 419 12.10 -19.21 -9.63
CA LEU A 419 12.12 -19.95 -8.37
C LEU A 419 11.66 -21.41 -8.55
N ARG A 420 10.56 -21.66 -9.29
CA ARG A 420 10.07 -23.01 -9.58
C ARG A 420 11.03 -23.75 -10.54
N GLY A 421 11.53 -23.09 -11.54
CA GLY A 421 12.50 -23.65 -12.49
C GLY A 421 13.76 -24.17 -11.81
N ARG A 422 14.35 -23.40 -10.93
CA ARG A 422 15.52 -23.79 -10.11
C ARG A 422 15.19 -24.94 -9.19
N PHE A 423 14.00 -24.96 -8.60
CA PHE A 423 13.56 -26.05 -7.76
C PHE A 423 13.36 -27.35 -8.54
N LEU A 424 12.74 -27.29 -9.72
CA LEU A 424 12.58 -28.41 -10.65
C LEU A 424 13.94 -28.98 -11.11
N LEU A 425 14.96 -28.12 -11.32
CA LEU A 425 16.33 -28.61 -11.60
C LEU A 425 16.88 -29.46 -10.46
N LYS A 426 16.69 -29.04 -9.20
CA LYS A 426 17.11 -29.82 -8.01
C LYS A 426 16.39 -31.17 -7.92
N MET A 427 15.16 -31.25 -8.42
CA MET A 427 14.39 -32.50 -8.52
C MET A 427 14.71 -33.32 -9.77
N GLY A 428 15.63 -32.88 -10.64
CA GLY A 428 15.99 -33.55 -11.88
C GLY A 428 14.99 -33.41 -13.03
N GLN A 429 13.96 -32.54 -12.88
CA GLN A 429 12.89 -32.35 -13.86
C GLN A 429 13.26 -31.27 -14.89
N LYS A 430 14.29 -31.55 -15.70
CA LYS A 430 14.96 -30.56 -16.58
C LYS A 430 14.03 -29.95 -17.62
N GLU A 431 13.13 -30.72 -18.20
CA GLU A 431 12.20 -30.27 -19.26
C GLU A 431 11.19 -29.26 -18.72
N ARG A 432 10.64 -29.52 -17.53
CA ARG A 432 9.71 -28.59 -16.86
C ARG A 432 10.44 -27.33 -16.43
N ALA A 433 11.64 -27.45 -15.88
CA ALA A 433 12.47 -26.30 -15.52
C ALA A 433 12.77 -25.41 -16.73
N ALA A 434 13.13 -26.01 -17.87
CA ALA A 434 13.38 -25.27 -19.10
C ALA A 434 12.11 -24.57 -19.65
N ALA A 435 10.92 -25.13 -19.41
CA ALA A 435 9.67 -24.46 -19.76
C ALA A 435 9.46 -23.18 -18.89
N ASP A 436 9.72 -23.27 -17.59
CA ASP A 436 9.64 -22.11 -16.70
C ASP A 436 10.64 -21.01 -17.08
N PHE A 437 11.89 -21.34 -17.34
CA PHE A 437 12.90 -20.36 -17.76
C PHE A 437 12.57 -19.71 -19.13
N ARG A 438 11.91 -20.41 -20.05
CA ARG A 438 11.41 -19.78 -21.28
C ARG A 438 10.26 -18.84 -21.01
N ARG A 439 9.34 -19.23 -20.11
CA ARG A 439 8.21 -18.39 -19.73
C ARG A 439 8.68 -17.11 -19.04
N GLU A 440 9.67 -17.21 -18.18
CA GLU A 440 10.34 -16.04 -17.58
C GLU A 440 10.86 -15.07 -18.64
N LEU A 441 11.61 -15.57 -19.64
CA LEU A 441 12.12 -14.72 -20.73
C LEU A 441 11.03 -14.11 -21.61
N GLU A 442 9.84 -14.73 -21.69
CA GLU A 442 8.66 -14.14 -22.35
C GLU A 442 8.02 -13.03 -21.54
N LEU A 443 8.07 -13.11 -20.23
CA LEU A 443 7.48 -12.13 -19.30
C LEU A 443 8.37 -10.89 -19.17
N GLU A 444 9.70 -11.06 -19.12
CA GLU A 444 10.66 -9.96 -19.05
C GLU A 444 10.95 -9.39 -20.45
N LYS A 445 10.10 -8.48 -20.92
CA LYS A 445 10.15 -7.95 -22.30
C LYS A 445 11.04 -6.74 -22.48
N THR A 446 11.19 -5.91 -21.44
CA THR A 446 11.94 -4.66 -21.49
C THR A 446 13.21 -4.74 -20.65
N PRO A 447 14.26 -3.93 -20.94
CA PRO A 447 15.46 -3.90 -20.11
C PRO A 447 15.23 -3.56 -18.64
N ASP A 448 14.11 -2.94 -18.31
CA ASP A 448 13.75 -2.62 -16.93
C ASP A 448 13.11 -3.81 -16.20
N ASP A 449 12.55 -4.76 -16.95
CA ASP A 449 12.02 -6.02 -16.44
C ASP A 449 13.09 -7.10 -16.22
N TYR A 450 14.31 -6.93 -16.75
CA TYR A 450 15.37 -7.96 -16.73
C TYR A 450 15.91 -8.23 -15.32
N PHE A 451 15.03 -8.71 -14.45
CA PHE A 451 15.37 -8.96 -13.06
C PHE A 451 16.05 -10.32 -12.86
N VAL A 452 15.48 -11.39 -13.42
CA VAL A 452 15.93 -12.78 -13.25
C VAL A 452 16.37 -13.44 -14.56
N SER A 453 16.08 -12.83 -15.71
CA SER A 453 16.40 -13.39 -17.03
C SER A 453 17.88 -13.77 -17.26
N PRO A 454 18.90 -13.17 -16.64
CA PRO A 454 20.27 -13.70 -16.72
C PRO A 454 20.39 -15.14 -16.23
N PHE A 455 19.66 -15.50 -15.17
CA PHE A 455 19.66 -16.86 -14.65
C PHE A 455 18.93 -17.84 -15.58
N ALA A 456 17.78 -17.44 -16.11
CA ALA A 456 17.06 -18.24 -17.09
C ALA A 456 17.94 -18.53 -18.33
N LEU A 457 18.64 -17.54 -18.86
CA LEU A 457 19.59 -17.72 -19.96
C LEU A 457 20.71 -18.70 -19.59
N TYR A 458 21.28 -18.58 -18.39
CA TYR A 458 22.32 -19.49 -17.93
C TYR A 458 21.81 -20.94 -17.85
N PHE A 459 20.68 -21.17 -17.20
CA PHE A 459 20.10 -22.51 -17.02
C PHE A 459 19.58 -23.12 -18.33
N LEU A 460 19.27 -22.30 -19.32
CA LEU A 460 19.01 -22.76 -20.72
C LEU A 460 20.28 -23.03 -21.52
N GLY A 461 21.46 -22.99 -20.90
CA GLY A 461 22.73 -23.31 -21.54
C GLY A 461 23.34 -22.15 -22.36
N GLN A 462 22.97 -20.91 -22.07
CA GLN A 462 23.44 -19.71 -22.78
C GLN A 462 24.29 -18.78 -21.88
N PRO A 463 25.40 -19.23 -21.27
CA PRO A 463 26.15 -18.45 -20.26
C PRO A 463 26.71 -17.13 -20.81
N LYS A 464 27.07 -17.06 -22.10
CA LYS A 464 27.54 -15.81 -22.72
C LYS A 464 26.42 -14.76 -22.82
N ALA A 465 25.19 -15.19 -23.14
CA ALA A 465 24.04 -14.32 -23.19
C ALA A 465 23.64 -13.87 -21.78
N ALA A 466 23.73 -14.77 -20.80
CA ALA A 466 23.51 -14.46 -19.39
C ALA A 466 24.44 -13.35 -18.89
N ALA A 467 25.72 -13.49 -19.10
CA ALA A 467 26.73 -12.48 -18.73
C ALA A 467 26.50 -11.14 -19.46
N ALA A 468 26.25 -11.15 -20.76
CA ALA A 468 25.95 -9.92 -21.51
C ALA A 468 24.67 -9.22 -21.05
N ARG A 469 23.63 -9.98 -20.68
CA ARG A 469 22.38 -9.45 -20.08
C ARG A 469 22.68 -8.80 -18.73
N MET A 470 23.48 -9.45 -17.88
CA MET A 470 23.89 -8.90 -16.59
C MET A 470 24.76 -7.65 -16.75
N ASP A 471 25.69 -7.59 -17.73
CA ASP A 471 26.46 -6.38 -18.05
C ASP A 471 25.52 -5.19 -18.36
N SER A 472 24.47 -5.43 -19.14
CA SER A 472 23.47 -4.40 -19.48
C SER A 472 22.70 -3.90 -18.26
N ILE A 473 22.34 -4.80 -17.33
CA ILE A 473 21.67 -4.45 -16.07
C ILE A 473 22.61 -3.60 -15.20
N MET A 474 23.84 -4.06 -15.00
CA MET A 474 24.81 -3.38 -14.15
C MET A 474 25.32 -2.05 -14.73
N ALA A 475 25.24 -1.85 -16.04
CA ALA A 475 25.55 -0.55 -16.68
C ALA A 475 24.61 0.58 -16.24
N LYS A 476 23.41 0.27 -15.75
CA LYS A 476 22.48 1.23 -15.15
C LYS A 476 22.97 1.78 -13.81
N GLY A 477 23.96 1.15 -13.19
CA GLY A 477 24.57 1.60 -11.94
C GLY A 477 23.80 1.20 -10.66
N ASP A 478 22.83 0.29 -10.76
CA ASP A 478 22.04 -0.18 -9.63
C ASP A 478 22.78 -1.22 -8.79
N ASP A 479 23.03 -0.90 -7.50
CA ASP A 479 23.69 -1.81 -6.56
C ASP A 479 22.76 -2.92 -6.05
N GLU A 480 21.44 -2.81 -6.23
CA GLU A 480 20.48 -3.84 -5.80
C GLU A 480 20.68 -5.16 -6.54
N GLN A 481 21.13 -5.08 -7.80
CA GLN A 481 21.42 -6.28 -8.60
C GLN A 481 22.86 -6.80 -8.43
N ALA A 482 23.67 -6.16 -7.58
CA ALA A 482 25.09 -6.52 -7.45
C ALA A 482 25.28 -7.96 -6.93
N TYR A 483 24.42 -8.45 -6.03
CA TYR A 483 24.50 -9.85 -5.58
C TYR A 483 24.14 -10.83 -6.70
N ASN A 484 23.07 -10.57 -7.44
CA ASN A 484 22.70 -11.37 -8.61
C ASN A 484 23.81 -11.38 -9.67
N ALA A 485 24.47 -10.24 -9.88
CA ALA A 485 25.64 -10.16 -10.76
C ALA A 485 26.78 -11.05 -10.27
N ALA A 486 27.07 -11.04 -8.97
CA ALA A 486 28.09 -11.93 -8.40
C ALA A 486 27.77 -13.41 -8.66
N CYS A 487 26.50 -13.82 -8.48
CA CYS A 487 26.03 -15.19 -8.74
C CYS A 487 26.19 -15.56 -10.23
N ILE A 488 25.73 -14.71 -11.15
CA ILE A 488 25.83 -14.97 -12.60
C ILE A 488 27.29 -15.09 -13.05
N TYR A 489 28.18 -14.20 -12.59
CA TYR A 489 29.61 -14.31 -12.97
C TYR A 489 30.28 -15.52 -12.33
N ALA A 490 29.88 -15.93 -11.11
CA ALA A 490 30.38 -17.17 -10.52
C ALA A 490 29.92 -18.40 -11.30
N LEU A 491 28.65 -18.48 -11.67
CA LEU A 491 28.10 -19.53 -12.53
C LEU A 491 28.80 -19.58 -13.93
N CYS A 492 29.12 -18.43 -14.49
CA CYS A 492 29.84 -18.32 -15.77
C CYS A 492 31.38 -18.54 -15.65
N GLY A 493 31.87 -18.83 -14.44
CA GLY A 493 33.30 -19.10 -14.19
C GLY A 493 34.19 -17.85 -14.15
N ASN A 494 33.64 -16.66 -14.10
CA ASN A 494 34.36 -15.39 -14.00
C ASN A 494 34.57 -14.97 -12.54
N LYS A 495 35.53 -15.61 -11.86
CA LYS A 495 35.82 -15.33 -10.44
C LYS A 495 36.06 -13.86 -10.16
N GLN A 496 36.82 -13.15 -11.00
CA GLN A 496 37.20 -11.76 -10.72
C GLN A 496 36.01 -10.85 -10.69
N GLN A 497 35.08 -10.92 -11.64
CA GLN A 497 33.87 -10.13 -11.64
C GLN A 497 32.93 -10.56 -10.56
N ALA A 498 32.78 -11.85 -10.28
CA ALA A 498 31.97 -12.36 -9.19
C ALA A 498 32.37 -11.74 -7.83
N LEU A 499 33.66 -11.75 -7.50
CA LEU A 499 34.17 -11.15 -6.26
C LEU A 499 33.98 -9.63 -6.25
N THR A 500 34.19 -8.94 -7.38
CA THR A 500 33.99 -7.49 -7.48
C THR A 500 32.55 -7.09 -7.19
N TYR A 501 31.57 -7.81 -7.77
CA TYR A 501 30.17 -7.52 -7.55
C TYR A 501 29.67 -7.98 -6.18
N LEU A 502 30.21 -9.07 -5.65
CA LEU A 502 29.92 -9.49 -4.29
C LEU A 502 30.39 -8.42 -3.28
N GLU A 503 31.63 -7.91 -3.45
CA GLU A 503 32.14 -6.82 -2.61
C GLU A 503 31.25 -5.58 -2.73
N ARG A 504 30.81 -5.23 -3.93
CA ARG A 504 29.90 -4.10 -4.17
C ARG A 504 28.57 -4.27 -3.43
N ALA A 505 27.95 -5.47 -3.49
CA ALA A 505 26.71 -5.80 -2.79
C ALA A 505 26.86 -5.69 -1.27
N LEU A 506 27.93 -6.24 -0.72
CA LEU A 506 28.22 -6.25 0.71
C LEU A 506 28.59 -4.85 1.23
N LYS A 507 29.39 -4.10 0.47
CA LYS A 507 29.82 -2.73 0.83
C LYS A 507 28.66 -1.74 0.84
N SER A 508 27.77 -1.83 -0.13
CA SER A 508 26.56 -1.00 -0.20
C SER A 508 25.49 -1.41 0.81
N ARG A 509 25.67 -2.53 1.52
CA ARG A 509 24.68 -3.18 2.41
C ARG A 509 23.35 -3.50 1.71
N LYS A 510 23.35 -3.58 0.37
CA LYS A 510 22.17 -4.02 -0.39
C LYS A 510 21.91 -5.51 -0.25
N TYR A 511 22.92 -6.26 0.20
CA TYR A 511 22.81 -7.67 0.55
C TYR A 511 23.51 -7.97 1.88
N THR A 512 22.77 -8.46 2.86
CA THR A 512 23.28 -8.74 4.22
C THR A 512 22.87 -10.11 4.76
N ASP A 513 22.29 -10.98 3.90
CA ASP A 513 21.95 -12.37 4.25
C ASP A 513 23.17 -13.29 4.06
N PHE A 514 24.01 -13.31 5.08
CA PHE A 514 25.23 -14.13 5.06
C PHE A 514 24.97 -15.63 5.14
N ASP A 515 23.85 -16.06 5.75
CA ASP A 515 23.47 -17.47 5.78
C ASP A 515 23.04 -17.96 4.41
N HIS A 516 22.39 -17.10 3.63
CA HIS A 516 22.11 -17.40 2.23
C HIS A 516 23.40 -17.45 1.40
N ILE A 517 24.33 -16.51 1.57
CA ILE A 517 25.64 -16.55 0.88
C ILE A 517 26.35 -17.89 1.12
N ASP A 518 26.29 -18.42 2.36
CA ASP A 518 26.94 -19.69 2.71
C ASP A 518 26.28 -20.91 2.05
N THR A 519 25.02 -20.82 1.71
CA THR A 519 24.22 -21.95 1.20
C THR A 519 23.79 -21.81 -0.24
N ASP A 520 24.04 -20.66 -0.87
CA ASP A 520 23.69 -20.38 -2.25
C ASP A 520 24.55 -21.21 -3.23
N THR A 521 23.87 -22.11 -3.94
CA THR A 521 24.52 -23.02 -4.90
C THR A 521 25.13 -22.29 -6.10
N ASP A 522 24.71 -21.09 -6.40
CA ASP A 522 25.24 -20.29 -7.50
C ASP A 522 26.70 -19.86 -7.24
N LEU A 523 27.09 -19.81 -5.93
CA LEU A 523 28.44 -19.47 -5.48
C LEU A 523 29.32 -20.69 -5.18
N ASP A 524 28.86 -21.93 -5.43
CA ASP A 524 29.60 -23.15 -5.08
C ASP A 524 30.99 -23.19 -5.72
N GLY A 525 31.16 -22.64 -6.92
CA GLY A 525 32.43 -22.51 -7.59
C GLY A 525 33.48 -21.65 -6.86
N LEU A 526 33.03 -20.76 -5.99
CA LEU A 526 33.86 -19.86 -5.18
C LEU A 526 34.01 -20.30 -3.73
N ARG A 527 33.23 -21.25 -3.26
CA ARG A 527 33.12 -21.62 -1.84
C ARG A 527 34.44 -22.02 -1.18
N ASN A 528 35.36 -22.61 -1.95
CA ASN A 528 36.67 -22.98 -1.45
C ASN A 528 37.79 -21.94 -1.70
N ASP A 529 37.46 -20.85 -2.38
CA ASP A 529 38.39 -19.79 -2.70
C ASP A 529 38.75 -18.95 -1.48
N ALA A 530 40.04 -18.62 -1.34
CA ALA A 530 40.56 -17.88 -0.18
C ALA A 530 40.07 -16.42 -0.17
N ASP A 531 40.06 -15.77 -1.34
CA ASP A 531 39.60 -14.37 -1.45
C ASP A 531 38.11 -14.25 -1.15
N PHE A 532 37.29 -15.21 -1.66
CA PHE A 532 35.86 -15.28 -1.33
C PHE A 532 35.64 -15.41 0.18
N LYS A 533 36.31 -16.36 0.83
CA LYS A 533 36.19 -16.57 2.28
C LYS A 533 36.61 -15.34 3.09
N ALA A 534 37.69 -14.71 2.70
CA ALA A 534 38.19 -13.50 3.38
C ALA A 534 37.21 -12.35 3.22
N LEU A 535 36.67 -12.14 2.00
CA LEU A 535 35.71 -11.09 1.69
C LEU A 535 34.43 -11.28 2.51
N VAL A 536 33.79 -12.45 2.44
CA VAL A 536 32.54 -12.74 3.15
C VAL A 536 32.74 -12.61 4.67
N LYS A 537 33.85 -13.14 5.19
CA LYS A 537 34.14 -13.02 6.63
C LYS A 537 34.27 -11.56 7.08
N GLN A 538 35.03 -10.74 6.33
CA GLN A 538 35.24 -9.33 6.67
C GLN A 538 33.91 -8.58 6.80
N TYR A 539 33.02 -8.70 5.83
CA TYR A 539 31.76 -7.98 5.84
C TYR A 539 30.74 -8.56 6.82
N ARG A 540 30.75 -9.88 7.02
CA ARG A 540 29.95 -10.53 8.08
C ARG A 540 30.34 -10.05 9.46
N ASP A 541 31.63 -10.07 9.79
CA ASP A 541 32.11 -9.62 11.10
C ASP A 541 31.71 -8.15 11.36
N ALA A 542 31.83 -7.29 10.32
CA ALA A 542 31.42 -5.90 10.41
C ALA A 542 29.89 -5.74 10.58
N TRP A 543 29.10 -6.55 9.89
CA TRP A 543 27.64 -6.53 9.99
C TRP A 543 27.15 -7.02 11.35
N GLU A 544 27.69 -8.14 11.84
CA GLU A 544 27.37 -8.67 13.17
C GLU A 544 27.76 -7.68 14.28
N ALA A 545 28.89 -7.01 14.15
CA ALA A 545 29.29 -5.95 15.08
C ALA A 545 28.30 -4.78 15.06
N HIS A 546 27.81 -4.40 13.88
CA HIS A 546 26.79 -3.38 13.74
C HIS A 546 25.46 -3.80 14.41
N LEU A 547 24.95 -5.00 14.13
CA LEU A 547 23.73 -5.52 14.76
C LEU A 547 23.89 -5.64 16.28
N ALA A 548 25.05 -6.07 16.76
CA ALA A 548 25.34 -6.16 18.20
C ALA A 548 25.34 -4.78 18.86
N ALA A 549 25.84 -3.75 18.17
CA ALA A 549 25.78 -2.37 18.65
C ALA A 549 24.34 -1.85 18.73
N GLU A 550 23.54 -2.11 17.70
CA GLU A 550 22.12 -1.71 17.67
C GLU A 550 21.30 -2.46 18.74
N ARG A 551 21.54 -3.76 18.97
CA ARG A 551 20.90 -4.52 20.06
C ARG A 551 21.19 -3.92 21.46
N LYS A 552 22.41 -3.40 21.69
CA LYS A 552 22.76 -2.74 22.96
C LYS A 552 22.02 -1.43 23.21
N LEU A 553 21.48 -0.80 22.16
CA LEU A 553 20.73 0.45 22.27
C LEU A 553 19.25 0.22 22.60
N LEU A 554 18.76 -1.03 22.50
CA LEU A 554 17.33 -1.32 22.67
C LEU A 554 16.84 -0.92 24.07
N ASP A 555 15.71 -0.25 24.09
CA ASP A 555 14.90 -0.05 25.29
C ASP A 555 14.44 -1.43 25.82
N PRO A 556 14.55 -1.70 27.13
CA PRO A 556 14.11 -2.98 27.70
C PRO A 556 12.67 -3.37 27.34
N ARG A 557 11.78 -2.41 27.15
CA ARG A 557 10.38 -2.63 26.72
C ARG A 557 10.27 -3.36 25.37
N ALA A 558 11.28 -3.24 24.50
CA ALA A 558 11.30 -3.91 23.21
C ALA A 558 11.29 -5.45 23.32
N THR A 559 11.87 -5.98 24.40
CA THR A 559 12.04 -7.42 24.63
C THR A 559 11.19 -7.96 25.78
N GLU A 560 10.33 -7.13 26.37
CA GLU A 560 9.37 -7.55 27.39
C GLU A 560 8.37 -8.56 26.82
N GLY A 561 8.18 -9.68 27.51
CA GLY A 561 7.28 -10.78 27.08
C GLY A 561 7.98 -11.94 26.35
N ALA A 562 9.15 -11.70 25.74
CA ALA A 562 9.88 -12.77 25.02
C ALA A 562 10.40 -13.91 25.94
N LYS A 563 10.54 -13.66 27.24
CA LYS A 563 11.05 -14.64 28.22
C LYS A 563 9.97 -15.54 28.80
N SER A 564 8.68 -15.23 28.65
CA SER A 564 7.57 -15.98 29.26
C SER A 564 7.04 -17.12 28.37
N GLU A 565 7.32 -17.11 27.06
CA GLU A 565 6.82 -18.14 26.14
C GLU A 565 7.73 -19.35 26.01
N SER A 566 9.00 -19.27 26.44
CA SER A 566 9.97 -20.36 26.25
C SER A 566 9.84 -21.52 27.29
N THR A 567 8.91 -21.45 28.25
CA THR A 567 8.74 -22.47 29.32
C THR A 567 7.30 -22.98 29.47
N ALA A 568 6.41 -22.77 28.51
CA ALA A 568 5.07 -23.36 28.57
C ALA A 568 5.08 -24.76 27.96
N ASP A 569 5.28 -25.75 28.83
CA ASP A 569 5.10 -27.18 28.58
C ASP A 569 3.66 -27.47 28.14
N THR A 570 3.55 -28.32 27.13
CA THR A 570 2.30 -28.75 26.49
C THR A 570 1.51 -29.67 27.42
N SER A 571 0.74 -29.14 28.36
CA SER A 571 -0.39 -29.87 28.96
C SER A 571 -1.26 -28.96 29.85
N ALA A 572 -2.25 -28.27 29.27
CA ALA A 572 -3.39 -27.80 30.05
C ALA A 572 -4.62 -27.61 29.16
N LYS A 573 -5.66 -28.40 29.43
CA LYS A 573 -7.03 -28.19 28.98
C LYS A 573 -7.54 -26.81 29.39
N PRO A 574 -8.45 -26.22 28.65
CA PRO A 574 -8.97 -24.88 28.98
C PRO A 574 -9.78 -24.92 30.28
N ALA A 575 -9.24 -24.29 31.30
CA ALA A 575 -9.98 -23.98 32.51
C ALA A 575 -10.61 -22.61 32.38
N ALA A 576 -11.92 -22.56 32.62
CA ALA A 576 -12.69 -21.32 32.64
C ALA A 576 -12.10 -20.29 33.60
N GLN A 577 -11.66 -19.16 33.10
CA GLN A 577 -11.22 -18.04 33.93
C GLN A 577 -12.43 -17.41 34.63
N LYS A 578 -12.45 -17.57 35.94
CA LYS A 578 -13.26 -16.74 36.84
C LYS A 578 -12.61 -15.34 36.85
N THR A 579 -13.35 -14.36 36.44
CA THR A 579 -12.99 -12.96 36.58
C THR A 579 -13.02 -12.54 38.03
N ASP A 580 -11.85 -12.32 38.63
CA ASP A 580 -11.75 -11.64 39.92
C ASP A 580 -12.06 -10.15 39.72
N LYS A 581 -13.24 -9.77 40.19
CA LYS A 581 -13.64 -8.37 40.33
C LYS A 581 -12.83 -7.74 41.46
N LYS A 582 -11.88 -6.90 41.10
CA LYS A 582 -11.30 -5.93 42.03
C LYS A 582 -12.34 -4.81 42.19
N ALA A 583 -12.94 -4.75 43.35
CA ALA A 583 -13.96 -3.77 43.75
C ALA A 583 -13.32 -2.36 43.73
N THR A 584 -13.75 -1.54 42.77
CA THR A 584 -13.66 -0.09 42.88
C THR A 584 -14.86 0.39 43.68
N ALA A 585 -14.64 1.34 44.60
CA ALA A 585 -15.64 1.89 45.50
C ALA A 585 -16.91 2.32 44.76
N ALA A 586 -18.06 1.93 45.29
CA ALA A 586 -19.37 2.25 44.72
C ALA A 586 -19.57 3.78 44.63
N ALA A 587 -19.82 4.26 43.41
CA ALA A 587 -20.31 5.60 43.17
C ALA A 587 -21.71 5.78 43.82
N PRO A 588 -22.09 6.98 44.25
CA PRO A 588 -23.39 7.23 44.84
C PRO A 588 -24.51 6.87 43.87
N HIS A 589 -25.60 6.31 44.40
CA HIS A 589 -26.76 5.85 43.62
C HIS A 589 -27.28 6.96 42.67
N GLY A 590 -27.23 6.73 41.37
CA GLY A 590 -27.80 7.61 40.32
C GLY A 590 -26.80 8.31 39.38
N VAL A 591 -25.50 8.15 39.60
CA VAL A 591 -24.46 8.72 38.71
C VAL A 591 -23.71 7.61 37.98
N SER A 592 -23.63 7.69 36.66
CA SER A 592 -22.79 6.82 35.83
C SER A 592 -21.51 7.56 35.44
N GLU A 593 -20.37 6.94 35.62
CA GLU A 593 -19.05 7.46 35.17
C GLU A 593 -18.55 6.69 33.96
N ILE A 594 -18.07 7.40 32.92
CA ILE A 594 -17.60 6.86 31.68
C ILE A 594 -16.22 7.43 31.43
N ALA A 595 -15.23 6.56 31.35
CA ALA A 595 -13.89 6.97 30.98
C ALA A 595 -13.86 7.37 29.50
N PHE A 596 -13.14 8.43 29.17
CA PHE A 596 -12.89 8.85 27.80
C PHE A 596 -11.40 9.01 27.51
N THR A 597 -11.07 9.05 26.23
CA THR A 597 -9.72 9.32 25.75
C THR A 597 -9.72 10.58 24.88
N HIS A 598 -8.60 11.30 24.89
CA HIS A 598 -8.38 12.39 23.94
C HIS A 598 -7.51 11.86 22.79
N SER A 599 -8.00 12.02 21.56
CA SER A 599 -7.24 11.70 20.34
C SER A 599 -7.52 12.79 19.31
N GLY A 600 -6.48 13.30 18.66
CA GLY A 600 -6.62 14.35 17.62
C GLY A 600 -7.35 15.62 18.07
N GLY A 601 -7.26 15.99 19.35
CA GLY A 601 -7.97 17.16 19.89
C GLY A 601 -9.46 16.96 20.19
N VAL A 602 -9.98 15.74 20.00
CA VAL A 602 -11.39 15.41 20.28
C VAL A 602 -11.51 14.39 21.40
N THR A 603 -12.66 14.42 22.13
CA THR A 603 -12.96 13.48 23.19
C THR A 603 -13.65 12.25 22.62
N GLN A 604 -13.00 11.09 22.71
CA GLN A 604 -13.54 9.81 22.25
C GLN A 604 -14.11 9.00 23.43
N VAL A 605 -15.28 8.43 23.21
CA VAL A 605 -16.03 7.68 24.22
C VAL A 605 -16.45 6.30 23.69
N PRO A 606 -16.35 5.25 24.51
CA PRO A 606 -16.86 3.94 24.13
C PRO A 606 -18.39 3.93 24.16
N CYS A 607 -18.99 3.43 23.07
CA CYS A 607 -20.42 3.32 22.91
C CYS A 607 -20.76 2.01 22.20
N THR A 608 -21.90 1.38 22.53
CA THR A 608 -22.36 0.18 21.86
C THR A 608 -23.62 0.49 21.06
N ILE A 609 -23.57 0.26 19.74
CA ILE A 609 -24.70 0.48 18.82
C ILE A 609 -25.26 -0.86 18.36
N ASN A 610 -26.53 -1.13 18.66
CA ASN A 610 -27.19 -2.39 18.30
C ASN A 610 -26.40 -3.66 18.71
N GLY A 611 -25.60 -3.56 19.79
CA GLY A 611 -24.73 -4.63 20.26
C GLY A 611 -23.30 -4.58 19.72
N LEU A 612 -22.98 -3.69 18.77
CA LEU A 612 -21.63 -3.49 18.23
C LEU A 612 -20.89 -2.44 19.06
N PRO A 613 -19.76 -2.76 19.70
CA PRO A 613 -18.94 -1.77 20.41
C PRO A 613 -18.14 -0.91 19.42
N LEU A 614 -18.25 0.40 19.55
CA LEU A 614 -17.60 1.42 18.71
C LEU A 614 -17.07 2.55 19.58
N HIS A 615 -16.20 3.40 19.04
CA HIS A 615 -15.72 4.62 19.67
C HIS A 615 -16.29 5.84 18.94
N PHE A 616 -16.88 6.75 19.68
CA PHE A 616 -17.51 7.95 19.13
C PHE A 616 -16.83 9.21 19.65
N VAL A 617 -16.73 10.21 18.83
CA VAL A 617 -16.43 11.57 19.27
C VAL A 617 -17.64 12.10 20.02
N PHE A 618 -17.42 12.54 21.26
CA PHE A 618 -18.44 13.16 22.06
C PHE A 618 -18.64 14.61 21.58
N ASP A 619 -19.68 14.83 20.78
CA ASP A 619 -19.92 16.11 20.12
C ASP A 619 -21.26 16.72 20.51
N THR A 620 -21.22 17.78 21.33
CA THR A 620 -22.41 18.52 21.74
C THR A 620 -23.00 19.41 20.65
N GLY A 621 -22.24 19.65 19.54
CA GLY A 621 -22.69 20.41 18.38
C GLY A 621 -23.42 19.56 17.33
N ALA A 622 -23.22 18.26 17.32
CA ALA A 622 -23.90 17.36 16.40
C ALA A 622 -25.38 17.16 16.82
N SER A 623 -26.29 17.23 15.86
CA SER A 623 -27.72 17.06 16.13
C SER A 623 -28.14 15.60 16.37
N GLU A 624 -27.48 14.66 15.69
CA GLU A 624 -27.77 13.23 15.71
C GLU A 624 -26.49 12.40 15.94
N VAL A 625 -26.66 11.10 16.20
CA VAL A 625 -25.55 10.14 16.07
C VAL A 625 -25.17 10.07 14.61
N THR A 626 -23.88 10.18 14.32
CA THR A 626 -23.37 10.07 12.94
C THR A 626 -22.53 8.81 12.80
N LEU A 627 -22.82 8.02 11.78
CA LEU A 627 -22.07 6.85 11.36
C LEU A 627 -21.38 7.17 10.02
N SER A 628 -20.16 6.69 9.81
CA SER A 628 -19.53 6.75 8.51
C SER A 628 -20.16 5.71 7.56
N SER A 629 -19.89 5.83 6.27
CA SER A 629 -20.35 4.83 5.30
C SER A 629 -19.74 3.45 5.56
N VAL A 630 -18.51 3.40 6.06
CA VAL A 630 -17.79 2.14 6.35
C VAL A 630 -18.44 1.38 7.50
N GLU A 631 -18.65 2.03 8.65
CA GLU A 631 -19.31 1.37 9.79
C GLU A 631 -20.75 0.98 9.46
N ALA A 632 -21.46 1.82 8.73
CA ALA A 632 -22.81 1.50 8.34
C ALA A 632 -22.88 0.26 7.41
N GLN A 633 -22.01 0.15 6.44
CA GLN A 633 -21.91 -1.03 5.56
C GLN A 633 -21.56 -2.28 6.37
N PHE A 634 -20.58 -2.19 7.27
CA PHE A 634 -20.25 -3.28 8.19
C PHE A 634 -21.46 -3.71 9.01
N MET A 635 -22.23 -2.75 9.56
CA MET A 635 -23.40 -3.01 10.36
C MET A 635 -24.52 -3.67 9.55
N PHE A 636 -24.76 -3.25 8.31
CA PHE A 636 -25.71 -3.89 7.40
C PHE A 636 -25.27 -5.31 7.03
N LYS A 637 -24.00 -5.51 6.66
CA LYS A 637 -23.46 -6.82 6.29
C LYS A 637 -23.53 -7.84 7.41
N ASN A 638 -23.34 -7.41 8.66
CA ASN A 638 -23.32 -8.29 9.84
C ASN A 638 -24.63 -8.30 10.63
N GLY A 639 -25.70 -7.69 10.12
CA GLY A 639 -27.05 -7.74 10.70
C GLY A 639 -27.28 -6.84 11.93
N TYR A 640 -26.33 -5.94 12.25
CA TYR A 640 -26.51 -4.90 13.29
C TYR A 640 -27.45 -3.79 12.83
N LEU A 641 -27.54 -3.53 11.52
CA LEU A 641 -28.59 -2.73 10.87
C LEU A 641 -29.29 -3.59 9.80
N LYS A 642 -30.54 -3.27 9.55
CA LYS A 642 -31.35 -3.94 8.53
C LYS A 642 -31.91 -2.90 7.56
N PRO A 643 -32.25 -3.25 6.31
CA PRO A 643 -32.90 -2.34 5.38
C PRO A 643 -34.18 -1.69 5.92
N SER A 644 -34.90 -2.39 6.82
CA SER A 644 -36.08 -1.87 7.51
C SER A 644 -35.77 -0.73 8.51
N ASP A 645 -34.52 -0.55 8.88
CA ASP A 645 -34.10 0.50 9.82
C ASP A 645 -33.82 1.82 9.12
N VAL A 646 -33.73 1.83 7.77
CA VAL A 646 -33.59 3.01 6.95
C VAL A 646 -34.89 3.83 6.98
N ILE A 647 -34.78 5.10 7.40
CA ILE A 647 -35.90 6.02 7.49
C ILE A 647 -36.07 6.80 6.19
N GLY A 648 -34.96 7.17 5.54
CA GLY A 648 -34.94 7.93 4.30
C GLY A 648 -33.69 8.80 4.15
N ARG A 649 -33.60 9.54 3.05
CA ARG A 649 -32.49 10.48 2.80
C ARG A 649 -32.84 11.86 3.40
N ARG A 650 -31.83 12.57 3.89
CA ARG A 650 -31.93 13.94 4.39
C ARG A 650 -30.67 14.72 4.09
N ALA A 651 -30.86 16.03 3.89
CA ALA A 651 -29.74 16.97 3.85
C ALA A 651 -29.38 17.39 5.28
N TYR A 652 -28.06 17.42 5.55
CA TYR A 652 -27.49 17.84 6.83
C TYR A 652 -26.55 19.03 6.58
N LEU A 653 -26.53 19.97 7.50
CA LEU A 653 -25.59 21.08 7.49
C LEU A 653 -24.34 20.66 8.29
N THR A 654 -23.18 20.69 7.67
CA THR A 654 -21.91 20.42 8.36
C THR A 654 -21.48 21.60 9.21
N ALA A 655 -20.52 21.41 10.10
CA ALA A 655 -19.93 22.49 10.90
C ALA A 655 -19.24 23.56 10.04
N SER A 656 -18.79 23.21 8.82
CA SER A 656 -18.24 24.16 7.82
C SER A 656 -19.31 24.96 7.07
N GLY A 657 -20.60 24.64 7.27
CA GLY A 657 -21.72 25.31 6.59
C GLY A 657 -22.11 24.68 5.26
N ASP A 658 -21.50 23.56 4.88
CA ASP A 658 -21.85 22.84 3.66
C ASP A 658 -23.10 21.97 3.87
N VAL A 659 -23.92 21.85 2.84
CA VAL A 659 -25.09 20.96 2.86
C VAL A 659 -24.67 19.62 2.25
N VAL A 660 -24.67 18.56 3.07
CA VAL A 660 -24.38 17.19 2.65
C VAL A 660 -25.62 16.32 2.76
N GLU A 661 -25.83 15.45 1.79
CA GLU A 661 -26.89 14.44 1.87
C GLU A 661 -26.39 13.23 2.67
N GLY A 662 -27.26 12.66 3.49
CA GLY A 662 -27.00 11.45 4.25
C GLY A 662 -28.25 10.59 4.38
N THR A 663 -28.04 9.33 4.77
CA THR A 663 -29.12 8.38 5.00
C THR A 663 -29.50 8.38 6.48
N SER A 664 -30.76 8.73 6.79
CA SER A 664 -31.29 8.65 8.15
C SER A 664 -31.69 7.21 8.48
N VAL A 665 -31.21 6.70 9.62
CA VAL A 665 -31.50 5.35 10.11
C VAL A 665 -32.01 5.38 11.55
N ARG A 666 -32.65 4.28 11.96
CA ARG A 666 -33.10 4.04 13.33
C ARG A 666 -32.21 2.99 13.99
N LEU A 667 -31.49 3.38 15.03
CA LEU A 667 -30.73 2.48 15.87
C LEU A 667 -31.66 1.88 16.93
N HIS A 668 -31.69 0.55 17.02
CA HIS A 668 -32.54 -0.15 18.01
C HIS A 668 -32.08 0.15 19.42
N SER A 669 -30.75 0.16 19.64
CA SER A 669 -30.18 0.45 20.94
C SER A 669 -28.84 1.21 20.82
N VAL A 670 -28.65 2.18 21.69
CA VAL A 670 -27.38 2.88 21.90
C VAL A 670 -27.07 2.79 23.38
N THR A 671 -25.98 2.07 23.72
CA THR A 671 -25.57 1.92 25.13
C THR A 671 -24.32 2.76 25.36
N PHE A 672 -24.41 3.68 26.29
CA PHE A 672 -23.39 4.62 26.70
C PHE A 672 -23.30 4.70 28.22
N GLY A 673 -22.14 4.36 28.79
CA GLY A 673 -21.93 4.37 30.24
C GLY A 673 -22.89 3.50 31.04
N GLY A 674 -23.27 2.35 30.52
CA GLY A 674 -24.22 1.45 31.14
C GLY A 674 -25.70 1.92 31.04
N LEU A 675 -25.95 3.03 30.34
CA LEU A 675 -27.27 3.53 30.01
C LEU A 675 -27.65 3.11 28.59
N THR A 676 -28.76 2.41 28.40
CA THR A 676 -29.26 2.01 27.10
C THR A 676 -30.44 2.86 26.67
N LEU A 677 -30.30 3.53 25.52
CA LEU A 677 -31.38 4.28 24.88
C LEU A 677 -31.86 3.47 23.65
N ASN A 678 -33.18 3.33 23.55
CA ASN A 678 -33.82 2.64 22.44
C ASN A 678 -34.36 3.63 21.41
N ASN A 679 -34.48 3.17 20.14
CA ASN A 679 -35.03 3.94 19.01
C ASN A 679 -34.36 5.30 18.85
N VAL A 680 -33.04 5.29 18.74
CA VAL A 680 -32.22 6.49 18.51
C VAL A 680 -32.15 6.76 17.02
N ARG A 681 -32.38 8.02 16.61
CA ARG A 681 -32.14 8.41 15.22
C ARG A 681 -30.66 8.69 15.01
N ALA A 682 -30.14 8.22 13.87
CA ALA A 682 -28.78 8.44 13.41
C ALA A 682 -28.76 8.81 11.93
N SER A 683 -27.69 9.43 11.51
CA SER A 683 -27.39 9.73 10.12
C SER A 683 -26.16 8.92 9.67
N ILE A 684 -26.24 8.35 8.47
CA ILE A 684 -25.09 7.77 7.79
C ILE A 684 -24.61 8.82 6.78
N THR A 685 -23.38 9.27 6.94
CA THR A 685 -22.75 10.16 5.95
C THR A 685 -22.15 9.34 4.82
N HIS A 686 -22.13 9.89 3.61
CA HIS A 686 -21.52 9.22 2.46
C HIS A 686 -19.98 9.36 2.42
N SER A 687 -19.38 10.07 3.38
CA SER A 687 -17.93 10.14 3.54
C SER A 687 -17.40 8.91 4.29
N GLN A 688 -16.34 8.31 3.76
CA GLN A 688 -15.64 7.18 4.41
C GLN A 688 -14.88 7.63 5.67
N ASP A 689 -14.41 8.88 5.67
CA ASP A 689 -13.57 9.46 6.74
C ASP A 689 -14.40 10.31 7.71
N ALA A 690 -15.73 10.23 7.67
CA ALA A 690 -16.56 10.98 8.60
C ALA A 690 -16.37 10.45 10.03
N PRO A 691 -16.09 11.31 11.02
CA PRO A 691 -15.97 10.86 12.39
C PRO A 691 -17.31 10.30 12.89
N LEU A 692 -17.26 9.24 13.69
CA LEU A 692 -18.42 8.75 14.42
C LEU A 692 -18.77 9.77 15.51
N LEU A 693 -19.93 10.43 15.41
CA LEU A 693 -20.32 11.47 16.36
C LEU A 693 -21.45 10.99 17.27
N LEU A 694 -21.28 11.19 18.58
CA LEU A 694 -22.34 10.96 19.55
C LEU A 694 -23.02 12.31 19.84
N GLY A 695 -24.11 12.60 19.12
CA GLY A 695 -24.77 13.90 19.10
C GLY A 695 -26.00 14.01 20.02
N GLN A 696 -26.73 15.12 19.86
CA GLN A 696 -27.87 15.51 20.71
C GLN A 696 -29.03 14.51 20.75
N SER A 697 -29.21 13.68 19.72
CA SER A 697 -30.20 12.61 19.69
C SER A 697 -30.01 11.58 20.82
N VAL A 698 -28.79 11.46 21.36
CA VAL A 698 -28.44 10.69 22.57
C VAL A 698 -28.29 11.60 23.78
N LEU A 699 -27.46 12.64 23.68
CA LEU A 699 -27.03 13.47 24.81
C LEU A 699 -28.20 14.13 25.55
N SER A 700 -29.20 14.61 24.81
CA SER A 700 -30.43 15.23 25.41
C SER A 700 -31.29 14.26 26.23
N ARG A 701 -31.09 12.94 26.02
CA ARG A 701 -31.86 11.87 26.68
C ARG A 701 -31.15 11.28 27.91
N LEU A 702 -29.88 11.63 28.13
CA LEU A 702 -29.05 11.04 29.20
C LEU A 702 -29.29 11.69 30.57
N GLY A 703 -29.73 12.93 30.63
CA GLY A 703 -29.86 13.71 31.86
C GLY A 703 -28.78 14.79 32.00
N LYS A 704 -28.30 15.08 33.20
CA LYS A 704 -27.21 16.05 33.38
C LYS A 704 -25.89 15.39 33.09
N VAL A 705 -25.15 15.94 32.13
CA VAL A 705 -23.82 15.48 31.71
C VAL A 705 -22.77 16.48 32.20
N GLU A 706 -21.77 16.01 32.92
CA GLU A 706 -20.62 16.78 33.41
C GLU A 706 -19.34 16.12 32.88
N ILE A 707 -18.45 16.91 32.29
CA ILE A 707 -17.16 16.44 31.77
C ILE A 707 -16.06 16.86 32.74
N ASP A 708 -15.33 15.91 33.27
CA ASP A 708 -14.19 16.13 34.13
C ASP A 708 -12.90 15.82 33.33
N ASN A 709 -12.30 16.85 32.72
CA ASN A 709 -11.10 16.74 31.93
C ASN A 709 -9.85 16.42 32.75
N GLN A 710 -9.87 16.59 34.07
CA GLN A 710 -8.73 16.23 34.91
C GLN A 710 -8.73 14.73 35.24
N ALA A 711 -9.93 14.18 35.44
CA ALA A 711 -10.12 12.76 35.72
C ALA A 711 -10.32 11.92 34.44
N ASN A 712 -10.47 12.55 33.27
CA ASN A 712 -10.85 11.93 31.98
C ASN A 712 -12.14 11.08 32.11
N VAL A 713 -13.15 11.62 32.74
CA VAL A 713 -14.45 10.96 32.93
C VAL A 713 -15.62 11.87 32.60
N ILE A 714 -16.66 11.28 32.02
CA ILE A 714 -17.96 11.89 31.86
C ILE A 714 -18.89 11.34 32.95
N ARG A 715 -19.50 12.22 33.75
CA ARG A 715 -20.47 11.88 34.75
C ARG A 715 -21.88 12.17 34.26
N ILE A 716 -22.73 11.18 34.31
CA ILE A 716 -24.12 11.30 33.90
C ILE A 716 -25.00 11.07 35.12
N THR A 717 -25.75 12.11 35.51
CA THR A 717 -26.81 12.03 36.55
C THR A 717 -28.13 11.79 35.85
N LYS A 718 -28.74 10.62 36.09
CA LYS A 718 -30.05 10.28 35.53
C LYS A 718 -31.10 11.32 35.92
N LYS A 719 -31.96 11.67 34.95
CA LYS A 719 -33.20 12.42 35.24
C LYS A 719 -34.15 11.60 36.12
#